data_da4b1cf3bd284075b8b27c03384e5f78
#
_entry.id   da4b1cf3bd284075b8b27c03384e5f78
#
_cell.length_a   1.000
_cell.length_b   1.000
_cell.length_c   1.000
_cell.angle_alpha   90.00
_cell.angle_beta   90.00
_cell.angle_gamma   90.00
#
_symmetry.space_group_name_H-M   'P 1'
#
loop_
_entity.id
_entity.type
_entity.pdbx_description
1 polymer ?
#
loop_
_entity_poly.entity_id
_entity_poly.type
_entity_poly.pdbx_seq_one_letter_code
_entity_poly.pdbx_strand_id
1 'polypeptide(L)'
;MDFHHLDSCHAWHTIKGVAPNASILAYRVMNDGGTGTTDDIIQGIERAIQDGADVLNLSLGQDLNVPDQPVTLTLERAAKLGVTTVVSNGNDGPKPWSVDAPGNASSVISVGASTVSIPFPTFQVAGSSKTYQGLPLSKSDFPIGNDSPLVYVGYGNPSDYAKQDVKGKFALILQGTSSTLVKAEQAKQAGALGVLLISSEKEMNMMPEYFSREHLAVPVMQLSNTNGEELKTLITKRKKNIKIGQPKQTELIGNFSSRGPSQGSWLIKPDVVAPGVQITSTVPRGGYESHNGTSMAAPQVAGAVALLRQMHPDWTTEQLKAALANNAKTLHDVNENTYPVMAQGSGLINIPKAAQTNVLVKPNNVSFGLIKPNSGKVKLTQNVTLQNLSSKKKSFSTRVELLDANTNTKVKASVPSSISIQPNSSTEKPFTITVDSSLPQGVYTGNVYVKEQGAKEEIRIPFTFSIDPKDYKRIDGLEIINSTFSPNGDHVLDDNLINYYLVAPVDDVTLHANLVTKERVTYQGIIHQAKNATPGYKPFKWNGTKTDGTPLADGLYQIEAVASNSGGETKQTAAVFLDRTAPKLTYEVDQENLVIRGKVDDILLDWMSESGWIAPGIPVRMQYEINGNGVWDQAFLNPWEKSYDIYFDRTQLQEGKNTIHIVATDAAGNTSNLTVNLEVK
;
A
#
# COMPACT_ATOMS: atom_id res chain seq x y z
N MET A 1 -21.32 -16.69 -10.93
CA MET A 1 -21.58 -15.51 -11.77
C MET A 1 -20.70 -15.63 -12.99
N ASP A 2 -21.32 -15.89 -14.14
CA ASP A 2 -20.60 -16.16 -15.38
C ASP A 2 -19.97 -14.91 -15.95
N PHE A 3 -18.64 -14.89 -16.03
CA PHE A 3 -17.86 -13.89 -16.76
C PHE A 3 -17.66 -14.34 -18.22
N HIS A 4 -18.75 -14.50 -18.96
CA HIS A 4 -18.69 -14.65 -20.40
C HIS A 4 -19.35 -13.45 -21.06
N HIS A 5 -18.53 -12.47 -21.42
CA HIS A 5 -18.63 -11.61 -22.61
C HIS A 5 -17.52 -10.55 -22.59
N LEU A 6 -16.29 -10.99 -22.85
CA LEU A 6 -15.31 -10.09 -23.44
C LEU A 6 -15.53 -10.13 -24.94
N ASP A 7 -16.05 -9.04 -25.46
CA ASP A 7 -16.27 -8.85 -26.90
C ASP A 7 -15.01 -9.19 -27.70
N SER A 8 -15.19 -10.01 -28.73
CA SER A 8 -14.21 -10.52 -29.67
C SER A 8 -13.47 -9.46 -30.51
N CYS A 9 -13.48 -8.21 -30.12
CA CYS A 9 -12.78 -7.09 -30.82
C CYS A 9 -11.29 -6.95 -30.51
N HIS A 10 -10.70 -7.76 -29.64
CA HIS A 10 -9.28 -7.63 -29.25
C HIS A 10 -8.31 -8.44 -30.13
N ALA A 11 -8.78 -9.16 -31.11
CA ALA A 11 -7.95 -10.04 -31.95
C ALA A 11 -6.97 -9.33 -32.91
N TRP A 12 -6.98 -8.01 -32.99
CA TRP A 12 -6.22 -7.26 -34.00
C TRP A 12 -5.14 -6.32 -33.50
N HIS A 13 -4.93 -6.21 -32.18
CA HIS A 13 -3.89 -5.36 -31.63
C HIS A 13 -2.74 -6.18 -31.05
N THR A 14 -1.58 -6.09 -31.69
CA THR A 14 -0.35 -6.65 -31.14
C THR A 14 0.11 -5.77 -29.97
N ILE A 15 0.08 -6.30 -28.75
CA ILE A 15 0.63 -5.63 -27.57
C ILE A 15 2.15 -5.87 -27.55
N LYS A 16 2.94 -4.79 -27.42
CA LYS A 16 4.38 -4.83 -27.29
C LYS A 16 4.79 -4.25 -25.95
N GLY A 17 5.78 -4.85 -25.30
CA GLY A 17 6.43 -4.28 -24.12
C GLY A 17 7.16 -2.98 -24.46
N VAL A 18 7.45 -2.17 -23.43
CA VAL A 18 8.17 -0.88 -23.58
C VAL A 18 9.57 -1.07 -24.17
N ALA A 19 10.26 -2.15 -23.79
CA ALA A 19 11.55 -2.58 -24.35
C ALA A 19 11.42 -3.99 -24.97
N PRO A 20 10.85 -4.12 -26.19
CA PRO A 20 10.44 -5.43 -26.72
C PRO A 20 11.62 -6.37 -27.05
N ASN A 21 12.82 -5.85 -27.20
CA ASN A 21 14.02 -6.62 -27.49
C ASN A 21 14.91 -6.86 -26.26
N ALA A 22 14.48 -6.47 -25.05
CA ALA A 22 15.23 -6.75 -23.83
C ALA A 22 15.20 -8.25 -23.50
N SER A 23 16.32 -8.78 -23.05
CA SER A 23 16.36 -10.13 -22.46
C SER A 23 15.68 -10.16 -21.10
N ILE A 24 14.92 -11.23 -20.84
CA ILE A 24 14.20 -11.39 -19.58
C ILE A 24 14.76 -12.57 -18.80
N LEU A 25 15.19 -12.30 -17.56
CA LEU A 25 15.52 -13.29 -16.55
C LEU A 25 14.35 -13.33 -15.54
N ALA A 26 13.72 -14.50 -15.38
CA ALA A 26 12.56 -14.64 -14.50
C ALA A 26 12.91 -15.43 -13.24
N TYR A 27 12.64 -14.84 -12.08
CA TYR A 27 12.88 -15.45 -10.76
C TYR A 27 11.56 -15.58 -10.01
N ARG A 28 11.16 -16.80 -9.70
CA ARG A 28 9.95 -17.06 -8.93
C ARG A 28 10.28 -17.03 -7.44
N VAL A 29 9.83 -15.97 -6.76
CA VAL A 29 10.05 -15.72 -5.32
C VAL A 29 8.76 -15.78 -4.51
N MET A 30 7.64 -16.13 -5.15
CA MET A 30 6.33 -16.28 -4.54
C MET A 30 5.69 -17.62 -4.92
N ASN A 31 4.88 -18.15 -4.02
CA ASN A 31 4.07 -19.35 -4.25
C ASN A 31 2.84 -19.04 -5.13
N ASP A 32 2.02 -20.06 -5.41
CA ASP A 32 0.80 -19.90 -6.23
C ASP A 32 -0.30 -19.06 -5.56
N GLY A 33 -0.21 -18.86 -4.23
CA GLY A 33 -1.09 -17.97 -3.48
C GLY A 33 -0.66 -16.51 -3.49
N GLY A 34 0.43 -16.16 -4.21
CA GLY A 34 0.94 -14.79 -4.29
C GLY A 34 1.70 -14.31 -3.05
N THR A 35 2.14 -15.22 -2.19
CA THR A 35 2.95 -14.93 -1.00
C THR A 35 4.35 -15.52 -1.12
N GLY A 36 5.33 -14.84 -0.55
CA GLY A 36 6.73 -15.27 -0.50
C GLY A 36 7.38 -14.87 0.81
N THR A 37 8.45 -15.55 1.19
CA THR A 37 9.23 -15.17 2.35
C THR A 37 10.25 -14.07 2.02
N THR A 38 10.64 -13.30 3.02
CA THR A 38 11.72 -12.31 2.88
C THR A 38 13.01 -12.96 2.34
N ASP A 39 13.31 -14.18 2.78
CA ASP A 39 14.51 -14.93 2.38
C ASP A 39 14.45 -15.32 0.90
N ASP A 40 13.33 -15.86 0.42
CA ASP A 40 13.15 -16.20 -1.00
C ASP A 40 13.31 -14.98 -1.91
N ILE A 41 12.78 -13.84 -1.49
CA ILE A 41 12.88 -12.58 -2.24
C ILE A 41 14.34 -12.12 -2.30
N ILE A 42 15.08 -12.16 -1.19
CA ILE A 42 16.49 -11.78 -1.12
C ILE A 42 17.34 -12.71 -1.99
N GLN A 43 17.12 -14.02 -1.89
CA GLN A 43 17.83 -15.01 -2.73
C GLN A 43 17.57 -14.76 -4.22
N GLY A 44 16.33 -14.44 -4.61
CA GLY A 44 15.99 -14.08 -5.99
C GLY A 44 16.72 -12.84 -6.48
N ILE A 45 16.80 -11.80 -5.65
CA ILE A 45 17.55 -10.56 -5.96
C ILE A 45 19.05 -10.85 -6.11
N GLU A 46 19.64 -11.58 -5.17
CA GLU A 46 21.07 -11.93 -5.21
C GLU A 46 21.40 -12.78 -6.44
N ARG A 47 20.53 -13.74 -6.76
CA ARG A 47 20.71 -14.56 -7.96
C ARG A 47 20.63 -13.73 -9.24
N ALA A 48 19.67 -12.80 -9.34
CA ALA A 48 19.56 -11.92 -10.51
C ALA A 48 20.83 -11.05 -10.69
N ILE A 49 21.40 -10.55 -9.59
CA ILE A 49 22.67 -9.81 -9.62
C ILE A 49 23.82 -10.69 -10.12
N GLN A 50 23.92 -11.94 -9.64
CA GLN A 50 24.94 -12.90 -10.06
C GLN A 50 24.81 -13.28 -11.53
N ASP A 51 23.61 -13.39 -12.05
CA ASP A 51 23.32 -13.70 -13.46
C ASP A 51 23.51 -12.47 -14.38
N GLY A 52 23.91 -11.31 -13.83
CA GLY A 52 24.27 -10.11 -14.59
C GLY A 52 23.08 -9.27 -15.02
N ALA A 53 21.98 -9.25 -14.27
CA ALA A 53 20.85 -8.38 -14.56
C ALA A 53 21.24 -6.90 -14.45
N ASP A 54 20.92 -6.09 -15.48
CA ASP A 54 21.11 -4.63 -15.49
C ASP A 54 19.99 -3.91 -14.74
N VAL A 55 18.78 -4.46 -14.82
CA VAL A 55 17.55 -3.87 -14.27
C VAL A 55 16.74 -4.93 -13.53
N LEU A 56 16.35 -4.64 -12.31
CA LEU A 56 15.40 -5.45 -11.55
C LEU A 56 14.03 -4.79 -11.57
N ASN A 57 12.96 -5.57 -11.80
CA ASN A 57 11.59 -5.16 -11.60
C ASN A 57 10.97 -5.98 -10.47
N LEU A 58 10.52 -5.31 -9.41
CA LEU A 58 9.84 -5.91 -8.27
C LEU A 58 8.42 -5.35 -8.17
N SER A 59 7.45 -6.08 -8.72
CA SER A 59 6.02 -5.76 -8.57
C SER A 59 5.43 -6.46 -7.35
N LEU A 60 6.05 -6.24 -6.20
CA LEU A 60 5.72 -6.82 -4.90
C LEU A 60 5.88 -5.79 -3.79
N GLY A 61 5.28 -6.02 -2.63
CA GLY A 61 5.36 -5.14 -1.47
C GLY A 61 5.13 -5.89 -0.16
N GLN A 62 5.41 -5.22 0.94
CA GLN A 62 5.16 -5.63 2.31
C GLN A 62 4.47 -4.49 3.03
N ASP A 63 3.51 -4.80 3.91
CA ASP A 63 2.71 -3.80 4.62
C ASP A 63 3.53 -2.90 5.56
N LEU A 64 4.69 -3.39 6.02
CA LEU A 64 5.56 -2.65 6.91
C LEU A 64 6.40 -1.62 6.13
N ASN A 65 5.99 -0.37 6.19
CA ASN A 65 6.63 0.76 5.51
C ASN A 65 7.80 1.36 6.33
N VAL A 66 8.88 0.60 6.50
CA VAL A 66 10.08 1.09 7.21
C VAL A 66 11.35 0.85 6.38
N PRO A 67 12.38 1.74 6.49
CA PRO A 67 13.55 1.69 5.61
C PRO A 67 14.52 0.53 5.88
N ASP A 68 14.46 -0.06 7.08
CA ASP A 68 15.46 -1.03 7.55
C ASP A 68 15.04 -2.49 7.27
N GLN A 69 14.03 -2.70 6.41
CA GLN A 69 13.63 -4.04 5.99
C GLN A 69 14.75 -4.74 5.23
N PRO A 70 15.01 -6.03 5.48
CA PRO A 70 16.09 -6.76 4.84
C PRO A 70 16.05 -6.69 3.30
N VAL A 71 14.86 -6.78 2.69
CA VAL A 71 14.71 -6.61 1.24
C VAL A 71 15.10 -5.20 0.80
N THR A 72 14.68 -4.16 1.55
CA THR A 72 15.05 -2.76 1.27
C THR A 72 16.56 -2.56 1.29
N LEU A 73 17.24 -3.10 2.31
CA LEU A 73 18.71 -3.03 2.44
C LEU A 73 19.44 -3.79 1.33
N THR A 74 18.87 -4.92 0.88
CA THR A 74 19.39 -5.69 -0.25
C THR A 74 19.34 -4.88 -1.55
N LEU A 75 18.25 -4.15 -1.79
CA LEU A 75 18.13 -3.28 -2.97
C LEU A 75 19.04 -2.06 -2.92
N GLU A 76 19.27 -1.49 -1.73
CA GLU A 76 20.29 -0.44 -1.56
C GLU A 76 21.69 -0.95 -1.93
N ARG A 77 21.99 -2.22 -1.63
CA ARG A 77 23.22 -2.89 -2.04
C ARG A 77 23.27 -3.16 -3.56
N ALA A 78 22.17 -3.62 -4.15
CA ALA A 78 22.06 -3.84 -5.60
C ALA A 78 22.38 -2.56 -6.38
N ALA A 79 21.86 -1.42 -5.94
CA ALA A 79 22.13 -0.11 -6.56
C ALA A 79 23.63 0.27 -6.49
N LYS A 80 24.31 -0.03 -5.38
CA LYS A 80 25.78 0.17 -5.26
C LYS A 80 26.58 -0.71 -6.20
N LEU A 81 26.04 -1.85 -6.58
CA LEU A 81 26.63 -2.76 -7.60
C LEU A 81 26.27 -2.34 -9.04
N GLY A 82 25.55 -1.25 -9.24
CA GLY A 82 25.19 -0.70 -10.55
C GLY A 82 23.90 -1.27 -11.14
N VAL A 83 23.16 -2.11 -10.41
CA VAL A 83 21.88 -2.67 -10.85
C VAL A 83 20.76 -1.69 -10.52
N THR A 84 20.01 -1.27 -11.55
CA THR A 84 18.90 -0.33 -11.36
C THR A 84 17.64 -1.07 -10.98
N THR A 85 17.09 -0.76 -9.81
CA THR A 85 15.89 -1.41 -9.30
C THR A 85 14.65 -0.53 -9.45
N VAL A 86 13.60 -1.07 -10.03
CA VAL A 86 12.29 -0.47 -10.19
C VAL A 86 11.28 -1.25 -9.35
N VAL A 87 10.51 -0.55 -8.50
CA VAL A 87 9.63 -1.18 -7.52
C VAL A 87 8.25 -0.52 -7.57
N SER A 88 7.20 -1.32 -7.42
CA SER A 88 5.84 -0.82 -7.20
C SER A 88 5.77 -0.04 -5.88
N ASN A 89 5.01 1.08 -5.86
CA ASN A 89 4.90 1.95 -4.69
C ASN A 89 3.89 1.44 -3.64
N GLY A 90 3.09 0.42 -3.97
CA GLY A 90 2.00 -0.11 -3.16
C GLY A 90 0.61 0.31 -3.65
N ASN A 91 -0.42 -0.37 -3.14
CA ASN A 91 -1.81 -0.21 -3.59
C ASN A 91 -2.78 0.19 -2.46
N ASP A 92 -2.27 0.77 -1.36
CA ASP A 92 -3.01 1.15 -0.14
C ASP A 92 -3.39 2.63 -0.10
N GLY A 93 -3.29 3.34 -1.25
CA GLY A 93 -3.75 4.71 -1.39
C GLY A 93 -5.27 4.88 -1.18
N PRO A 94 -5.76 6.11 -1.14
CA PRO A 94 -5.06 7.39 -1.31
C PRO A 94 -4.50 7.99 0.00
N LYS A 95 -4.50 7.27 1.09
CA LYS A 95 -4.04 7.77 2.39
C LYS A 95 -2.54 8.09 2.37
N PRO A 96 -2.09 9.15 3.07
CA PRO A 96 -0.67 9.37 3.29
C PRO A 96 -0.05 8.20 4.09
N TRP A 97 1.26 8.05 4.03
CA TRP A 97 2.03 7.01 4.74
C TRP A 97 1.72 5.57 4.30
N SER A 98 1.16 5.39 3.10
CA SER A 98 0.74 4.09 2.57
C SER A 98 1.76 3.43 1.63
N VAL A 99 2.96 3.98 1.51
CA VAL A 99 4.02 3.40 0.68
C VAL A 99 4.51 2.10 1.27
N ASP A 100 4.59 1.04 0.46
CA ASP A 100 5.06 -0.26 0.91
C ASP A 100 6.59 -0.40 0.82
N ALA A 101 7.18 -1.20 1.69
CA ALA A 101 8.53 -1.69 1.45
C ALA A 101 8.50 -2.77 0.34
N PRO A 102 9.52 -2.84 -0.57
CA PRO A 102 10.72 -2.03 -0.60
C PRO A 102 10.63 -0.76 -1.47
N GLY A 103 9.44 -0.31 -1.88
CA GLY A 103 9.23 0.94 -2.62
C GLY A 103 9.68 2.20 -1.86
N ASN A 104 9.80 2.10 -0.53
CA ASN A 104 10.32 3.13 0.36
C ASN A 104 11.86 3.31 0.32
N ALA A 105 12.61 2.40 -0.31
CA ALA A 105 14.07 2.50 -0.42
C ALA A 105 14.51 3.77 -1.14
N SER A 106 15.66 4.35 -0.76
CA SER A 106 16.16 5.61 -1.34
C SER A 106 16.70 5.42 -2.75
N SER A 107 17.38 4.30 -2.99
CA SER A 107 18.07 4.00 -4.25
C SER A 107 17.16 3.48 -5.35
N VAL A 108 15.98 2.92 -5.04
CA VAL A 108 15.07 2.37 -6.04
C VAL A 108 14.29 3.47 -6.77
N ILE A 109 13.79 3.15 -7.95
CA ILE A 109 12.77 3.94 -8.64
C ILE A 109 11.42 3.40 -8.21
N SER A 110 10.77 4.08 -7.27
CA SER A 110 9.44 3.74 -6.78
C SER A 110 8.37 4.31 -7.71
N VAL A 111 7.44 3.45 -8.16
CA VAL A 111 6.50 3.78 -9.23
C VAL A 111 5.05 3.76 -8.75
N GLY A 112 4.39 4.91 -8.82
CA GLY A 112 2.95 5.02 -8.63
C GLY A 112 2.17 4.75 -9.93
N ALA A 113 0.85 4.55 -9.82
CA ALA A 113 -0.02 4.20 -10.93
C ALA A 113 -0.87 5.39 -11.41
N SER A 114 -0.90 5.62 -12.73
CA SER A 114 -1.82 6.53 -13.40
C SER A 114 -2.70 5.78 -14.41
N THR A 115 -3.74 6.45 -14.92
CA THR A 115 -4.40 6.00 -16.15
C THR A 115 -3.49 6.21 -17.35
N VAL A 116 -3.79 5.51 -18.44
CA VAL A 116 -3.39 5.97 -19.78
C VAL A 116 -4.08 7.31 -20.08
N SER A 117 -3.67 7.99 -21.16
CA SER A 117 -4.35 9.20 -21.61
C SER A 117 -5.77 8.87 -22.10
N ILE A 118 -6.78 9.43 -21.44
CA ILE A 118 -8.21 9.18 -21.70
C ILE A 118 -8.84 10.48 -22.21
N PRO A 119 -9.66 10.45 -23.28
CA PRO A 119 -10.38 11.63 -23.75
C PRO A 119 -11.57 11.93 -22.82
N PHE A 120 -11.44 12.99 -22.03
CA PHE A 120 -12.50 13.49 -21.14
C PHE A 120 -13.38 14.48 -21.87
N PRO A 121 -14.73 14.32 -21.92
CA PRO A 121 -15.63 15.31 -22.47
C PRO A 121 -15.51 16.62 -21.70
N THR A 122 -15.54 17.73 -22.44
CA THR A 122 -15.48 19.07 -21.87
C THR A 122 -16.71 19.88 -22.21
N PHE A 123 -17.01 20.89 -21.39
CA PHE A 123 -18.04 21.87 -21.70
C PHE A 123 -17.74 23.20 -21.03
N GLN A 124 -18.38 24.27 -21.55
CA GLN A 124 -18.36 25.60 -20.96
C GLN A 124 -19.80 26.06 -20.66
N VAL A 125 -19.96 26.80 -19.56
CA VAL A 125 -21.24 27.44 -19.24
C VAL A 125 -21.32 28.80 -19.93
N ALA A 126 -22.45 29.12 -20.51
CA ALA A 126 -22.66 30.41 -21.21
C ALA A 126 -22.32 31.60 -20.29
N GLY A 127 -21.41 32.47 -20.78
CA GLY A 127 -20.88 33.62 -20.06
C GLY A 127 -19.79 33.30 -19.01
N SER A 128 -19.17 32.09 -19.06
CA SER A 128 -18.01 31.72 -18.29
C SER A 128 -16.84 31.35 -19.22
N SER A 129 -15.62 31.74 -18.84
CA SER A 129 -14.40 31.29 -19.51
C SER A 129 -13.90 29.94 -18.97
N LYS A 130 -14.46 29.46 -17.84
CA LYS A 130 -14.08 28.19 -17.21
C LYS A 130 -14.54 27.03 -18.08
N THR A 131 -13.61 26.12 -18.39
CA THR A 131 -13.90 24.84 -19.02
C THR A 131 -14.02 23.78 -17.94
N TYR A 132 -15.11 23.06 -17.94
CA TYR A 132 -15.35 21.90 -17.10
C TYR A 132 -15.04 20.63 -17.86
N GLN A 133 -14.60 19.61 -17.16
CA GLN A 133 -14.42 18.27 -17.72
C GLN A 133 -15.04 17.23 -16.79
N GLY A 134 -15.46 16.11 -17.36
CA GLY A 134 -16.07 15.02 -16.60
C GLY A 134 -15.59 13.66 -17.08
N LEU A 135 -15.57 12.67 -16.17
CA LEU A 135 -15.24 11.28 -16.49
C LEU A 135 -16.34 10.68 -17.38
N PRO A 136 -16.00 10.23 -18.61
CA PRO A 136 -17.01 9.63 -19.49
C PRO A 136 -17.41 8.24 -18.96
N LEU A 137 -18.68 8.04 -18.61
CA LEU A 137 -19.23 6.77 -18.16
C LEU A 137 -19.95 5.98 -19.26
N SER A 138 -20.27 6.64 -20.41
CA SER A 138 -20.94 6.03 -21.54
C SER A 138 -19.97 5.74 -22.69
N LYS A 139 -20.27 4.69 -23.49
CA LYS A 139 -19.59 4.46 -24.79
C LYS A 139 -20.01 5.49 -25.84
N SER A 140 -21.21 6.07 -25.73
CA SER A 140 -21.68 7.17 -26.57
C SER A 140 -21.07 8.49 -26.14
N ASP A 141 -20.58 9.27 -27.09
CA ASP A 141 -19.96 10.57 -26.85
C ASP A 141 -21.00 11.69 -26.80
N PHE A 142 -20.67 12.75 -26.06
CA PHE A 142 -21.45 13.99 -26.07
C PHE A 142 -21.35 14.69 -27.43
N PRO A 143 -22.44 15.26 -27.95
CA PRO A 143 -22.44 15.92 -29.25
C PRO A 143 -21.65 17.22 -29.20
N ILE A 144 -20.45 17.22 -29.79
CA ILE A 144 -19.53 18.38 -29.84
C ILE A 144 -20.19 19.54 -30.52
N GLY A 145 -20.04 20.75 -29.97
CA GLY A 145 -20.63 21.99 -30.48
C GLY A 145 -22.08 22.22 -30.09
N ASN A 146 -22.76 21.21 -29.50
CA ASN A 146 -24.12 21.39 -29.01
C ASN A 146 -24.15 22.45 -27.90
N ASP A 147 -25.07 23.38 -27.98
CA ASP A 147 -25.32 24.47 -27.03
C ASP A 147 -26.77 24.37 -26.56
N SER A 148 -26.99 23.78 -25.41
CA SER A 148 -28.32 23.52 -24.86
C SER A 148 -28.40 23.83 -23.38
N PRO A 149 -29.59 24.09 -22.84
CA PRO A 149 -29.79 24.35 -21.44
C PRO A 149 -29.36 23.16 -20.58
N LEU A 150 -28.79 23.45 -19.39
CA LEU A 150 -28.54 22.49 -18.31
C LEU A 150 -29.64 22.66 -17.26
N VAL A 151 -30.29 21.54 -16.87
CA VAL A 151 -31.40 21.51 -15.90
C VAL A 151 -31.04 20.62 -14.73
N TYR A 152 -31.14 21.13 -13.51
CA TYR A 152 -30.97 20.32 -12.31
C TYR A 152 -32.23 19.51 -12.02
N VAL A 153 -32.10 18.19 -11.86
CA VAL A 153 -33.21 17.23 -11.76
C VAL A 153 -33.22 16.47 -10.42
N GLY A 154 -32.40 16.85 -9.47
CA GLY A 154 -32.32 16.13 -8.21
C GLY A 154 -31.56 14.82 -8.34
N TYR A 155 -32.10 13.70 -7.88
CA TYR A 155 -31.48 12.38 -7.98
C TYR A 155 -31.77 11.65 -9.31
N GLY A 156 -32.56 12.25 -10.19
CA GLY A 156 -32.90 11.67 -11.48
C GLY A 156 -33.88 10.51 -11.37
N ASN A 157 -34.76 10.49 -10.39
CA ASN A 157 -35.88 9.58 -10.28
C ASN A 157 -37.04 10.01 -11.18
N PRO A 158 -37.97 9.13 -11.60
CA PRO A 158 -39.12 9.50 -12.40
C PRO A 158 -39.92 10.70 -11.86
N SER A 159 -40.08 10.77 -10.54
CA SER A 159 -40.77 11.89 -9.85
C SER A 159 -39.98 13.20 -9.92
N ASP A 160 -38.67 13.16 -10.09
CA ASP A 160 -37.83 14.35 -10.24
C ASP A 160 -37.95 14.90 -11.68
N TYR A 161 -37.93 14.01 -12.68
CA TYR A 161 -38.16 14.37 -14.08
C TYR A 161 -39.56 14.91 -14.34
N ALA A 162 -40.58 14.39 -13.63
CA ALA A 162 -41.93 14.88 -13.76
C ALA A 162 -42.11 16.38 -13.37
N LYS A 163 -41.15 16.91 -12.61
CA LYS A 163 -41.16 18.33 -12.15
C LYS A 163 -40.30 19.25 -13.04
N GLN A 164 -39.56 18.68 -14.00
CA GLN A 164 -38.57 19.42 -14.79
C GLN A 164 -38.72 19.08 -16.29
N ASP A 165 -38.78 20.10 -17.12
CA ASP A 165 -38.72 19.92 -18.57
C ASP A 165 -37.24 19.77 -19.04
N VAL A 166 -36.82 18.54 -19.36
CA VAL A 166 -35.50 18.21 -19.83
C VAL A 166 -35.44 17.83 -21.31
N LYS A 167 -36.58 17.87 -22.01
CA LYS A 167 -36.62 17.49 -23.44
C LYS A 167 -35.70 18.39 -24.26
N GLY A 168 -34.74 17.77 -24.95
CA GLY A 168 -33.74 18.51 -25.74
C GLY A 168 -32.73 19.31 -24.92
N LYS A 169 -32.55 18.97 -23.63
CA LYS A 169 -31.65 19.64 -22.70
C LYS A 169 -30.71 18.62 -22.03
N PHE A 170 -29.65 19.09 -21.38
CA PHE A 170 -28.82 18.26 -20.52
C PHE A 170 -29.39 18.20 -19.10
N ALA A 171 -29.33 17.02 -18.46
CA ALA A 171 -29.76 16.82 -17.08
C ALA A 171 -28.55 16.84 -16.15
N LEU A 172 -28.57 17.67 -15.10
CA LEU A 172 -27.63 17.65 -13.99
C LEU A 172 -28.27 16.89 -12.83
N ILE A 173 -27.69 15.78 -12.42
CA ILE A 173 -28.27 14.91 -11.39
C ILE A 173 -27.25 14.53 -10.33
N LEU A 174 -27.71 14.25 -9.10
CA LEU A 174 -26.89 13.72 -8.01
C LEU A 174 -26.72 12.20 -8.14
N GLN A 175 -25.57 11.68 -7.74
CA GLN A 175 -25.30 10.26 -7.81
C GLN A 175 -26.32 9.44 -6.97
N GLY A 176 -26.49 9.54 -5.72
CA GLY A 176 -27.43 8.75 -4.93
C GLY A 176 -27.22 7.22 -5.08
N THR A 177 -28.25 6.43 -4.72
CA THR A 177 -28.18 4.96 -4.64
C THR A 177 -28.53 4.21 -5.93
N SER A 178 -29.22 4.84 -6.89
CA SER A 178 -29.60 4.21 -8.16
C SER A 178 -28.40 4.10 -9.10
N SER A 179 -28.31 3.00 -9.85
CA SER A 179 -27.20 2.78 -10.81
C SER A 179 -27.21 3.81 -11.96
N THR A 180 -26.03 4.03 -12.54
CA THR A 180 -25.88 4.92 -13.70
C THR A 180 -26.72 4.47 -14.90
N LEU A 181 -26.87 3.16 -15.10
CA LEU A 181 -27.72 2.58 -16.14
C LEU A 181 -29.18 3.01 -16.00
N VAL A 182 -29.74 2.88 -14.81
CA VAL A 182 -31.13 3.28 -14.52
C VAL A 182 -31.31 4.80 -14.73
N LYS A 183 -30.35 5.59 -14.28
CA LYS A 183 -30.39 7.07 -14.45
C LYS A 183 -30.34 7.49 -15.92
N ALA A 184 -29.51 6.83 -16.71
CA ALA A 184 -29.39 7.11 -18.15
C ALA A 184 -30.68 6.74 -18.89
N GLU A 185 -31.32 5.62 -18.53
CA GLU A 185 -32.60 5.20 -19.12
C GLU A 185 -33.74 6.17 -18.79
N GLN A 186 -33.84 6.59 -17.55
CA GLN A 186 -34.83 7.59 -17.12
C GLN A 186 -34.63 8.94 -17.79
N ALA A 187 -33.36 9.37 -17.96
CA ALA A 187 -33.03 10.59 -18.69
C ALA A 187 -33.46 10.52 -20.16
N LYS A 188 -33.23 9.36 -20.82
CA LYS A 188 -33.68 9.11 -22.19
C LYS A 188 -35.20 9.18 -22.32
N GLN A 189 -35.93 8.50 -21.43
CA GLN A 189 -37.40 8.53 -21.39
C GLN A 189 -37.95 9.94 -21.21
N ALA A 190 -37.28 10.77 -20.42
CA ALA A 190 -37.59 12.18 -20.25
C ALA A 190 -37.15 13.08 -21.44
N GLY A 191 -36.44 12.53 -22.43
CA GLY A 191 -35.96 13.23 -23.61
C GLY A 191 -34.72 14.09 -23.43
N ALA A 192 -33.91 13.81 -22.41
CA ALA A 192 -32.64 14.50 -22.18
C ALA A 192 -31.60 14.14 -23.26
N LEU A 193 -30.74 15.10 -23.63
CA LEU A 193 -29.63 14.91 -24.57
C LEU A 193 -28.45 14.13 -23.96
N GLY A 194 -28.31 14.19 -22.65
CA GLY A 194 -27.26 13.54 -21.87
C GLY A 194 -27.32 13.92 -20.41
N VAL A 195 -26.51 13.26 -19.61
CA VAL A 195 -26.48 13.40 -18.15
C VAL A 195 -25.11 13.86 -17.67
N LEU A 196 -25.11 14.88 -16.82
CA LEU A 196 -23.99 15.30 -15.99
C LEU A 196 -24.26 14.81 -14.57
N LEU A 197 -23.50 13.80 -14.12
CA LEU A 197 -23.70 13.14 -12.84
C LEU A 197 -22.76 13.75 -11.80
N ILE A 198 -23.30 14.35 -10.74
CA ILE A 198 -22.51 14.90 -9.62
C ILE A 198 -22.10 13.76 -8.71
N SER A 199 -20.80 13.60 -8.47
CA SER A 199 -20.27 12.63 -7.51
C SER A 199 -20.76 12.93 -6.09
N SER A 200 -21.09 11.89 -5.31
CA SER A 200 -21.44 12.01 -3.90
C SER A 200 -20.22 12.26 -3.00
N GLU A 201 -19.04 11.93 -3.46
CA GLU A 201 -17.80 12.08 -2.70
C GLU A 201 -17.28 13.51 -2.78
N LYS A 202 -17.02 14.10 -1.60
CA LYS A 202 -16.52 15.49 -1.50
C LYS A 202 -15.14 15.65 -2.12
N GLU A 203 -14.25 14.71 -1.83
CA GLU A 203 -12.94 14.63 -2.48
C GLU A 203 -13.08 13.73 -3.70
N MET A 204 -12.75 14.30 -4.82
CA MET A 204 -12.91 13.60 -6.07
C MET A 204 -11.86 12.54 -6.25
N ASN A 205 -12.12 11.45 -5.62
CA ASN A 205 -11.58 10.18 -5.98
C ASN A 205 -12.49 9.61 -7.08
N MET A 206 -12.40 10.17 -8.29
CA MET A 206 -12.81 9.39 -9.46
C MET A 206 -11.96 8.14 -9.40
N MET A 207 -12.60 6.99 -9.18
CA MET A 207 -11.92 5.71 -9.10
C MET A 207 -11.70 5.21 -10.53
N PRO A 208 -10.60 5.64 -11.20
CA PRO A 208 -10.38 5.27 -12.58
C PRO A 208 -10.21 3.76 -12.76
N GLU A 209 -9.86 3.04 -11.69
CA GLU A 209 -9.77 1.58 -11.65
C GLU A 209 -11.12 0.88 -11.82
N TYR A 210 -12.21 1.53 -11.47
CA TYR A 210 -13.58 1.04 -11.71
C TYR A 210 -14.23 1.63 -12.96
N PHE A 211 -13.42 2.36 -13.73
CA PHE A 211 -13.90 3.00 -14.94
C PHE A 211 -14.18 1.97 -16.02
N SER A 212 -15.45 1.76 -16.32
CA SER A 212 -15.90 1.08 -17.52
C SER A 212 -16.86 1.97 -18.28
N ARG A 213 -16.64 2.13 -19.59
CA ARG A 213 -17.64 2.76 -20.46
C ARG A 213 -18.74 1.76 -20.77
N GLU A 214 -19.95 2.07 -20.34
CA GLU A 214 -21.11 1.20 -20.58
C GLU A 214 -21.92 1.65 -21.81
N HIS A 215 -22.69 0.74 -22.37
CA HIS A 215 -23.71 1.06 -23.37
C HIS A 215 -24.92 1.68 -22.66
N LEU A 216 -24.84 2.99 -22.36
CA LEU A 216 -25.91 3.73 -21.72
C LEU A 216 -26.85 4.33 -22.77
N ALA A 217 -28.10 4.54 -22.35
CA ALA A 217 -29.18 5.03 -23.22
C ALA A 217 -28.97 6.46 -23.73
N VAL A 218 -28.19 7.27 -23.00
CA VAL A 218 -27.73 8.62 -23.36
C VAL A 218 -26.26 8.79 -22.92
N PRO A 219 -25.51 9.77 -23.48
CA PRO A 219 -24.19 10.12 -22.98
C PRO A 219 -24.24 10.52 -21.51
N VAL A 220 -23.31 9.97 -20.70
CA VAL A 220 -23.17 10.27 -19.26
C VAL A 220 -21.72 10.61 -18.97
N MET A 221 -21.50 11.76 -18.29
CA MET A 221 -20.23 12.11 -17.68
C MET A 221 -20.39 12.35 -16.19
N GLN A 222 -19.45 11.88 -15.39
CA GLN A 222 -19.39 12.16 -13.96
C GLN A 222 -18.55 13.42 -13.73
N LEU A 223 -19.08 14.32 -12.93
CA LEU A 223 -18.40 15.53 -12.46
C LEU A 223 -17.91 15.36 -11.02
N SER A 224 -16.85 16.08 -10.67
CA SER A 224 -16.49 16.22 -9.26
C SER A 224 -17.66 16.83 -8.45
N ASN A 225 -17.70 16.49 -7.17
CA ASN A 225 -18.65 17.13 -6.25
C ASN A 225 -18.51 18.66 -6.29
N THR A 226 -17.27 19.17 -6.24
CA THR A 226 -16.99 20.62 -6.28
C THR A 226 -17.53 21.28 -7.55
N ASN A 227 -17.20 20.75 -8.75
CA ASN A 227 -17.70 21.29 -10.00
C ASN A 227 -19.21 21.13 -10.15
N GLY A 228 -19.74 19.99 -9.70
CA GLY A 228 -21.19 19.72 -9.74
C GLY A 228 -22.00 20.66 -8.86
N GLU A 229 -21.60 20.93 -7.64
CA GLU A 229 -22.28 21.85 -6.71
C GLU A 229 -22.14 23.32 -7.16
N GLU A 230 -20.97 23.68 -7.74
CA GLU A 230 -20.80 24.99 -8.36
C GLU A 230 -21.80 25.17 -9.53
N LEU A 231 -21.90 24.20 -10.44
CA LEU A 231 -22.83 24.21 -11.55
C LEU A 231 -24.29 24.28 -11.06
N LYS A 232 -24.66 23.44 -10.11
CA LYS A 232 -26.01 23.46 -9.50
C LYS A 232 -26.34 24.84 -8.98
N THR A 233 -25.40 25.50 -8.28
CA THR A 233 -25.59 26.87 -7.78
C THR A 233 -25.77 27.88 -8.92
N LEU A 234 -24.98 27.76 -9.99
CA LEU A 234 -25.04 28.65 -11.14
C LEU A 234 -26.39 28.55 -11.90
N ILE A 235 -26.88 27.33 -12.14
CA ILE A 235 -28.07 27.09 -12.95
C ILE A 235 -29.38 27.29 -12.19
N THR A 236 -29.39 27.11 -10.86
CA THR A 236 -30.57 27.39 -10.02
C THR A 236 -30.84 28.87 -9.88
N LYS A 237 -29.79 29.71 -9.95
CA LYS A 237 -29.97 31.19 -9.93
C LYS A 237 -30.45 31.75 -11.26
N ARG A 238 -29.98 31.20 -12.39
CA ARG A 238 -30.37 31.57 -13.76
C ARG A 238 -30.20 30.38 -14.68
N LYS A 239 -31.22 30.10 -15.51
CA LYS A 239 -31.10 29.09 -16.58
C LYS A 239 -29.86 29.42 -17.45
N LYS A 240 -28.99 28.46 -17.62
CA LYS A 240 -27.75 28.59 -18.38
C LYS A 240 -27.63 27.46 -19.39
N ASN A 241 -27.14 27.80 -20.56
CA ASN A 241 -26.72 26.83 -21.56
C ASN A 241 -25.31 26.33 -21.22
N ILE A 242 -25.04 25.09 -21.59
CA ILE A 242 -23.68 24.53 -21.69
C ILE A 242 -23.38 24.24 -23.14
N LYS A 243 -22.14 24.54 -23.54
CA LYS A 243 -21.63 24.21 -24.89
C LYS A 243 -20.58 23.11 -24.77
N ILE A 244 -20.85 21.97 -25.41
CA ILE A 244 -19.94 20.82 -25.41
C ILE A 244 -18.72 21.14 -26.26
N GLY A 245 -17.54 21.01 -25.70
CA GLY A 245 -16.24 21.25 -26.32
C GLY A 245 -15.59 19.98 -26.90
N GLN A 246 -14.37 20.13 -27.41
CA GLN A 246 -13.54 19.01 -27.80
C GLN A 246 -13.08 18.25 -26.55
N PRO A 247 -13.03 16.91 -26.58
CA PRO A 247 -12.49 16.14 -25.46
C PRO A 247 -11.03 16.52 -25.17
N LYS A 248 -10.68 16.59 -23.89
CA LYS A 248 -9.31 16.84 -23.44
C LYS A 248 -8.67 15.52 -23.02
N GLN A 249 -7.48 15.25 -23.52
CA GLN A 249 -6.69 14.11 -23.08
C GLN A 249 -6.19 14.35 -21.66
N THR A 250 -6.55 13.46 -20.76
CA THR A 250 -6.28 13.60 -19.33
C THR A 250 -5.78 12.27 -18.75
N GLU A 251 -4.74 12.35 -17.95
CA GLU A 251 -4.22 11.23 -17.17
C GLU A 251 -4.49 11.50 -15.68
N LEU A 252 -5.08 10.54 -14.99
CA LEU A 252 -5.39 10.61 -13.56
C LEU A 252 -4.53 9.62 -12.77
N ILE A 253 -4.23 9.95 -11.53
CA ILE A 253 -3.59 9.01 -10.61
C ILE A 253 -4.63 8.01 -10.11
N GLY A 254 -4.28 6.71 -10.11
CA GLY A 254 -5.09 5.65 -9.54
C GLY A 254 -5.31 5.89 -8.04
N ASN A 255 -6.54 5.74 -7.57
CA ASN A 255 -6.87 6.03 -6.18
C ASN A 255 -6.18 5.08 -5.22
N PHE A 256 -6.00 3.82 -5.64
CA PHE A 256 -5.25 2.81 -4.89
C PHE A 256 -3.75 3.10 -4.81
N SER A 257 -3.19 3.92 -5.73
CA SER A 257 -1.75 4.18 -5.74
C SER A 257 -1.30 4.78 -4.40
N SER A 258 -0.41 4.08 -3.71
CA SER A 258 0.11 4.47 -2.40
C SER A 258 0.81 5.82 -2.44
N ARG A 259 0.78 6.54 -1.32
CA ARG A 259 1.28 7.91 -1.20
C ARG A 259 2.26 8.07 -0.06
N GLY A 260 3.30 8.87 -0.31
CA GLY A 260 4.26 9.27 0.71
C GLY A 260 3.67 10.18 1.80
N PRO A 261 4.55 10.65 2.68
CA PRO A 261 5.97 10.31 2.79
C PRO A 261 6.21 8.87 3.20
N SER A 262 7.40 8.34 2.90
CA SER A 262 7.80 7.05 3.48
C SER A 262 8.09 7.20 4.98
N GLN A 263 7.68 6.23 5.78
CA GLN A 263 7.89 6.26 7.23
C GLN A 263 9.39 6.13 7.55
N GLY A 264 9.84 6.77 8.61
CA GLY A 264 11.23 6.74 9.09
C GLY A 264 12.23 7.53 8.23
N SER A 265 12.21 7.37 6.91
CA SER A 265 13.10 8.09 5.99
C SER A 265 12.55 9.45 5.53
N TRP A 266 11.25 9.69 5.66
CA TRP A 266 10.57 10.96 5.28
C TRP A 266 10.72 11.33 3.80
N LEU A 267 11.04 10.37 2.94
CA LEU A 267 11.23 10.59 1.50
C LEU A 267 9.90 10.83 0.79
N ILE A 268 9.97 11.63 -0.27
CA ILE A 268 8.88 11.74 -1.23
C ILE A 268 8.82 10.44 -2.03
N LYS A 269 7.69 9.78 -1.98
CA LYS A 269 7.35 8.59 -2.76
C LYS A 269 5.90 8.71 -3.29
N PRO A 270 5.61 8.17 -4.49
CA PRO A 270 6.53 7.54 -5.45
C PRO A 270 7.58 8.53 -6.00
N ASP A 271 8.62 8.02 -6.67
CA ASP A 271 9.58 8.88 -7.40
C ASP A 271 8.97 9.43 -8.70
N VAL A 272 8.25 8.55 -9.41
CA VAL A 272 7.53 8.84 -10.66
C VAL A 272 6.23 8.03 -10.71
N VAL A 273 5.36 8.34 -11.66
CA VAL A 273 4.20 7.52 -12.00
C VAL A 273 4.26 7.04 -13.44
N ALA A 274 3.61 5.91 -13.72
CA ALA A 274 3.42 5.36 -15.05
C ALA A 274 2.02 4.76 -15.18
N PRO A 275 1.53 4.45 -16.39
CA PRO A 275 0.23 3.81 -16.55
C PRO A 275 0.14 2.49 -15.77
N GLY A 276 -0.86 2.37 -14.91
CA GLY A 276 -1.10 1.21 -14.03
C GLY A 276 -2.57 0.93 -13.82
N VAL A 277 -3.46 1.61 -14.58
CA VAL A 277 -4.91 1.44 -14.51
C VAL A 277 -5.39 0.86 -15.82
N GLN A 278 -6.12 -0.25 -15.74
CA GLN A 278 -6.66 -1.01 -16.89
C GLN A 278 -5.57 -1.37 -17.93
N ILE A 279 -4.47 -1.88 -17.45
CA ILE A 279 -3.34 -2.29 -18.28
C ILE A 279 -3.56 -3.73 -18.76
N THR A 280 -3.79 -3.87 -20.06
CA THR A 280 -3.92 -5.18 -20.71
C THR A 280 -2.55 -5.77 -20.98
N SER A 281 -2.31 -6.99 -20.52
CA SER A 281 -1.07 -7.72 -20.74
C SER A 281 -1.33 -9.23 -20.84
N THR A 282 -0.28 -9.99 -21.17
CA THR A 282 -0.32 -11.45 -21.22
C THR A 282 -0.48 -12.05 -19.83
N VAL A 283 -1.20 -13.18 -19.75
CA VAL A 283 -1.41 -13.94 -18.52
C VAL A 283 -0.89 -15.37 -18.66
N PRO A 284 -0.61 -16.09 -17.54
CA PRO A 284 -0.27 -17.51 -17.58
C PRO A 284 -1.30 -18.34 -18.34
N ARG A 285 -0.86 -19.39 -19.02
CA ARG A 285 -1.68 -20.30 -19.85
C ARG A 285 -2.22 -19.70 -21.15
N GLY A 286 -1.76 -18.52 -21.52
CA GLY A 286 -2.14 -17.82 -22.76
C GLY A 286 -3.35 -16.91 -22.59
N GLY A 287 -3.46 -15.91 -23.45
CA GLY A 287 -4.49 -14.88 -23.42
C GLY A 287 -4.00 -13.54 -22.89
N TYR A 288 -4.95 -12.63 -22.69
CA TYR A 288 -4.72 -11.26 -22.23
C TYR A 288 -5.79 -10.89 -21.22
N GLU A 289 -5.37 -10.22 -20.15
CA GLU A 289 -6.27 -9.67 -19.15
C GLU A 289 -5.87 -8.23 -18.81
N SER A 290 -6.84 -7.44 -18.35
CA SER A 290 -6.61 -6.08 -17.87
C SER A 290 -6.56 -6.05 -16.36
N HIS A 291 -5.47 -5.50 -15.81
CA HIS A 291 -5.26 -5.38 -14.36
C HIS A 291 -5.02 -3.94 -13.95
N ASN A 292 -5.30 -3.65 -12.67
CA ASN A 292 -4.99 -2.40 -12.00
C ASN A 292 -3.92 -2.64 -10.95
N GLY A 293 -2.94 -1.75 -10.83
CA GLY A 293 -1.91 -1.84 -9.80
C GLY A 293 -0.67 -1.03 -10.13
N THR A 294 0.03 -0.59 -9.11
CA THR A 294 1.40 -0.11 -9.23
C THR A 294 2.33 -1.20 -9.75
N SER A 295 1.94 -2.49 -9.57
CA SER A 295 2.57 -3.66 -10.17
C SER A 295 2.55 -3.67 -11.70
N MET A 296 1.59 -2.96 -12.36
CA MET A 296 1.49 -2.80 -13.81
C MET A 296 2.24 -1.55 -14.28
N ALA A 297 2.41 -0.57 -13.42
CA ALA A 297 3.17 0.65 -13.71
C ALA A 297 4.70 0.42 -13.63
N ALA A 298 5.17 -0.34 -12.64
CA ALA A 298 6.60 -0.59 -12.42
C ALA A 298 7.29 -1.22 -13.65
N PRO A 299 6.79 -2.29 -14.29
CA PRO A 299 7.46 -2.89 -15.44
C PRO A 299 7.55 -1.95 -16.66
N GLN A 300 6.65 -0.98 -16.81
CA GLN A 300 6.77 0.03 -17.85
C GLN A 300 7.97 0.96 -17.61
N VAL A 301 8.21 1.32 -16.34
CA VAL A 301 9.40 2.10 -15.94
C VAL A 301 10.67 1.25 -16.06
N ALA A 302 10.62 -0.06 -15.72
CA ALA A 302 11.75 -0.96 -15.93
C ALA A 302 12.15 -1.06 -17.40
N GLY A 303 11.17 -1.17 -18.31
CA GLY A 303 11.40 -1.11 -19.75
C GLY A 303 11.98 0.24 -20.19
N ALA A 304 11.51 1.36 -19.62
CA ALA A 304 12.08 2.68 -19.88
C ALA A 304 13.55 2.77 -19.43
N VAL A 305 13.88 2.22 -18.25
CA VAL A 305 15.26 2.13 -17.75
C VAL A 305 16.13 1.29 -18.68
N ALA A 306 15.63 0.14 -19.17
CA ALA A 306 16.38 -0.71 -20.11
C ALA A 306 16.70 0.05 -21.41
N LEU A 307 15.75 0.81 -21.96
CA LEU A 307 16.00 1.65 -23.14
C LEU A 307 17.03 2.76 -22.86
N LEU A 308 16.92 3.44 -21.72
CA LEU A 308 17.89 4.46 -21.33
C LEU A 308 19.29 3.87 -21.12
N ARG A 309 19.39 2.68 -20.52
CA ARG A 309 20.65 1.96 -20.32
C ARG A 309 21.30 1.59 -21.65
N GLN A 310 20.51 1.16 -22.63
CA GLN A 310 20.98 0.88 -23.99
C GLN A 310 21.54 2.14 -24.68
N MET A 311 20.88 3.29 -24.50
CA MET A 311 21.31 4.57 -25.08
C MET A 311 22.50 5.20 -24.35
N HIS A 312 22.60 4.98 -23.06
CA HIS A 312 23.57 5.56 -22.14
C HIS A 312 24.16 4.50 -21.21
N PRO A 313 24.99 3.58 -21.74
CA PRO A 313 25.50 2.42 -20.96
C PRO A 313 26.31 2.84 -19.72
N ASP A 314 26.93 4.00 -19.75
CA ASP A 314 27.77 4.52 -18.67
C ASP A 314 26.98 5.27 -17.58
N TRP A 315 25.67 5.41 -17.74
CA TRP A 315 24.87 6.11 -16.73
C TRP A 315 24.68 5.25 -15.48
N THR A 316 24.90 5.87 -14.33
CA THR A 316 24.64 5.25 -13.03
C THR A 316 23.14 5.11 -12.78
N THR A 317 22.75 4.25 -11.85
CA THR A 317 21.36 4.12 -11.37
C THR A 317 20.74 5.47 -11.00
N GLU A 318 21.50 6.33 -10.31
CA GLU A 318 21.04 7.66 -9.92
C GLU A 318 20.83 8.59 -11.14
N GLN A 319 21.66 8.49 -12.17
CA GLN A 319 21.48 9.26 -13.40
C GLN A 319 20.26 8.79 -14.20
N LEU A 320 20.03 7.48 -14.29
CA LEU A 320 18.84 6.90 -14.92
C LEU A 320 17.56 7.33 -14.21
N LYS A 321 17.55 7.26 -12.87
CA LYS A 321 16.45 7.75 -12.03
C LYS A 321 16.21 9.24 -12.24
N ALA A 322 17.28 10.06 -12.23
CA ALA A 322 17.17 11.50 -12.44
C ALA A 322 16.66 11.84 -13.86
N ALA A 323 17.10 11.12 -14.89
CA ALA A 323 16.65 11.36 -16.25
C ALA A 323 15.13 11.17 -16.39
N LEU A 324 14.58 10.11 -15.82
CA LEU A 324 13.13 9.87 -15.81
C LEU A 324 12.38 10.94 -15.01
N ALA A 325 12.85 11.23 -13.80
CA ALA A 325 12.17 12.15 -12.90
C ALA A 325 12.23 13.62 -13.37
N ASN A 326 13.40 14.10 -13.84
CA ASN A 326 13.57 15.47 -14.27
C ASN A 326 12.76 15.83 -15.54
N ASN A 327 12.39 14.83 -16.33
CA ASN A 327 11.64 14.98 -17.56
C ASN A 327 10.19 14.52 -17.46
N ALA A 328 9.73 14.19 -16.26
CA ALA A 328 8.37 13.74 -16.02
C ALA A 328 7.34 14.86 -16.24
N LYS A 329 6.15 14.47 -16.73
CA LYS A 329 5.02 15.37 -16.89
C LYS A 329 4.26 15.52 -15.58
N THR A 330 4.09 16.73 -15.09
CA THR A 330 3.22 17.01 -13.94
C THR A 330 1.78 16.69 -14.29
N LEU A 331 1.10 15.92 -13.43
CA LEU A 331 -0.29 15.55 -13.56
C LEU A 331 -1.21 16.48 -12.77
N HIS A 332 -2.43 16.64 -13.28
CA HIS A 332 -3.49 17.43 -12.68
C HIS A 332 -4.75 16.59 -12.55
N ASP A 333 -5.56 16.90 -11.54
CA ASP A 333 -6.89 16.30 -11.41
C ASP A 333 -7.86 16.91 -12.46
N VAL A 334 -9.10 16.42 -12.45
CA VAL A 334 -10.14 16.91 -13.36
C VAL A 334 -10.58 18.35 -13.08
N ASN A 335 -10.20 18.92 -11.93
CA ASN A 335 -10.43 20.32 -11.59
C ASN A 335 -9.22 21.22 -11.96
N GLU A 336 -8.24 20.68 -12.68
CA GLU A 336 -6.96 21.32 -13.04
C GLU A 336 -6.05 21.60 -11.84
N ASN A 337 -6.32 21.06 -10.64
CA ASN A 337 -5.41 21.15 -9.52
C ASN A 337 -4.22 20.20 -9.73
N THR A 338 -3.02 20.68 -9.48
CA THR A 338 -1.84 19.83 -9.51
C THR A 338 -1.93 18.77 -8.42
N TYR A 339 -1.73 17.50 -8.77
CA TYR A 339 -1.66 16.44 -7.77
C TYR A 339 -0.53 16.72 -6.75
N PRO A 340 -0.73 16.39 -5.47
CA PRO A 340 0.32 16.51 -4.45
C PRO A 340 1.59 15.77 -4.85
N VAL A 341 2.75 16.28 -4.46
CA VAL A 341 4.05 15.63 -4.71
C VAL A 341 4.11 14.22 -4.10
N MET A 342 3.41 13.99 -2.98
CA MET A 342 3.30 12.69 -2.32
C MET A 342 2.43 11.66 -3.09
N ALA A 343 1.70 12.11 -4.12
CA ALA A 343 0.88 11.23 -4.97
C ALA A 343 1.55 10.94 -6.31
N GLN A 344 2.34 11.89 -6.85
CA GLN A 344 2.91 11.77 -8.19
C GLN A 344 4.44 11.82 -8.23
N GLY A 345 5.12 12.14 -7.11
CA GLY A 345 6.55 12.42 -7.14
C GLY A 345 6.89 13.51 -8.15
N SER A 346 7.78 13.19 -9.07
CA SER A 346 8.12 14.09 -10.19
C SER A 346 7.05 14.12 -11.29
N GLY A 347 6.15 13.14 -11.36
CA GLY A 347 5.06 13.05 -12.34
C GLY A 347 5.12 11.82 -13.24
N LEU A 348 4.34 11.84 -14.33
CA LEU A 348 4.28 10.76 -15.32
C LEU A 348 5.54 10.74 -16.18
N ILE A 349 6.16 9.56 -16.29
CA ILE A 349 7.39 9.40 -17.09
C ILE A 349 7.19 9.83 -18.54
N ASN A 350 8.23 10.42 -19.11
CA ASN A 350 8.30 10.78 -20.52
C ASN A 350 9.61 10.23 -21.13
N ILE A 351 9.53 9.03 -21.67
CA ILE A 351 10.70 8.30 -22.18
C ILE A 351 11.46 9.07 -23.25
N PRO A 352 10.80 9.64 -24.29
CA PRO A 352 11.50 10.43 -25.31
C PRO A 352 12.27 11.63 -24.76
N LYS A 353 11.70 12.36 -23.78
CA LYS A 353 12.39 13.48 -23.14
C LYS A 353 13.55 13.01 -22.27
N ALA A 354 13.35 11.94 -21.50
CA ALA A 354 14.40 11.36 -20.67
C ALA A 354 15.60 10.89 -21.51
N ALA A 355 15.33 10.25 -22.65
CA ALA A 355 16.36 9.74 -23.56
C ALA A 355 17.19 10.86 -24.22
N GLN A 356 16.62 12.02 -24.45
CA GLN A 356 17.26 13.17 -25.10
C GLN A 356 17.82 14.18 -24.11
N THR A 357 17.68 13.93 -22.81
CA THR A 357 18.14 14.90 -21.80
C THR A 357 19.67 15.07 -21.82
N ASN A 358 20.09 16.30 -21.69
CA ASN A 358 21.50 16.64 -21.59
C ASN A 358 21.81 17.43 -20.29
N VAL A 359 20.87 17.46 -19.37
CA VAL A 359 20.99 18.05 -18.04
C VAL A 359 20.32 17.09 -17.03
N LEU A 360 21.04 16.81 -15.97
CA LEU A 360 20.50 16.04 -14.85
C LEU A 360 20.60 16.83 -13.56
N VAL A 361 19.56 16.76 -12.74
CA VAL A 361 19.54 17.33 -11.38
C VAL A 361 19.32 16.20 -10.40
N LYS A 362 20.23 16.05 -9.44
CA LYS A 362 20.26 14.97 -8.45
C LYS A 362 20.39 15.51 -7.04
N PRO A 363 19.69 14.91 -6.04
CA PRO A 363 18.68 13.87 -6.17
C PRO A 363 17.42 14.36 -6.89
N ASN A 364 16.57 13.43 -7.37
CA ASN A 364 15.32 13.74 -8.06
C ASN A 364 14.25 14.40 -7.19
N ASN A 365 14.36 14.26 -5.88
CA ASN A 365 13.58 14.98 -4.87
C ASN A 365 14.43 15.19 -3.60
N VAL A 366 14.01 16.11 -2.74
CA VAL A 366 14.76 16.48 -1.53
C VAL A 366 13.87 16.36 -0.30
N SER A 367 14.27 15.53 0.66
CA SER A 367 13.64 15.49 1.98
C SER A 367 14.55 16.15 3.02
N PHE A 368 13.99 17.06 3.81
CA PHE A 368 14.66 17.66 4.97
C PHE A 368 14.30 16.94 6.28
N GLY A 369 13.49 15.87 6.18
CA GLY A 369 13.15 15.03 7.32
C GLY A 369 12.17 15.67 8.31
N LEU A 370 12.26 15.18 9.55
CA LEU A 370 11.38 15.55 10.65
C LEU A 370 11.99 16.68 11.48
N ILE A 371 11.21 17.71 11.76
CA ILE A 371 11.54 18.84 12.62
C ILE A 371 10.72 18.74 13.90
N LYS A 372 11.38 18.86 15.07
CA LYS A 372 10.69 18.87 16.36
C LYS A 372 9.89 20.17 16.52
N PRO A 373 8.61 20.11 16.93
CA PRO A 373 7.79 21.30 17.18
C PRO A 373 8.42 22.21 18.26
N ASN A 374 8.19 23.52 18.12
CA ASN A 374 8.60 24.54 19.10
C ASN A 374 10.10 24.55 19.43
N SER A 375 10.96 24.08 18.53
CA SER A 375 12.42 24.14 18.64
C SER A 375 13.03 25.47 18.13
N GLY A 376 12.20 26.47 17.84
CA GLY A 376 12.62 27.76 17.30
C GLY A 376 12.81 27.72 15.79
N LYS A 377 13.74 28.55 15.28
CA LYS A 377 14.09 28.58 13.86
C LYS A 377 15.13 27.51 13.56
N VAL A 378 14.76 26.53 12.76
CA VAL A 378 15.63 25.43 12.35
C VAL A 378 16.12 25.66 10.93
N LYS A 379 17.44 25.62 10.74
CA LYS A 379 18.09 25.74 9.42
C LYS A 379 18.58 24.35 8.99
N LEU A 380 18.12 23.90 7.82
CA LEU A 380 18.48 22.61 7.23
C LEU A 380 19.03 22.82 5.83
N THR A 381 20.06 22.08 5.46
CA THR A 381 20.70 22.17 4.15
C THR A 381 20.89 20.79 3.56
N GLN A 382 20.51 20.64 2.29
CA GLN A 382 20.78 19.49 1.46
C GLN A 382 21.53 19.93 0.21
N ASN A 383 22.34 19.06 -0.35
CA ASN A 383 23.07 19.38 -1.57
C ASN A 383 22.32 18.86 -2.80
N VAL A 384 22.31 19.67 -3.85
CA VAL A 384 21.74 19.32 -5.15
C VAL A 384 22.83 19.44 -6.21
N THR A 385 23.04 18.35 -6.96
CA THR A 385 24.05 18.31 -8.04
C THR A 385 23.35 18.55 -9.37
N LEU A 386 23.80 19.56 -10.11
CA LEU A 386 23.43 19.78 -11.50
C LEU A 386 24.56 19.28 -12.39
N GLN A 387 24.21 18.43 -13.36
CA GLN A 387 25.14 17.84 -14.31
C GLN A 387 24.81 18.28 -15.74
N ASN A 388 25.80 18.84 -16.44
CA ASN A 388 25.71 19.18 -17.85
C ASN A 388 26.39 18.08 -18.66
N LEU A 389 25.62 17.32 -19.41
CA LEU A 389 26.09 16.22 -20.28
C LEU A 389 26.38 16.68 -21.70
N SER A 390 26.19 17.98 -22.01
CA SER A 390 26.40 18.50 -23.35
C SER A 390 27.83 19.04 -23.53
N SER A 391 28.23 19.17 -24.80
CA SER A 391 29.50 19.78 -25.20
C SER A 391 29.54 21.31 -25.11
N LYS A 392 28.47 21.97 -24.63
CA LYS A 392 28.38 23.43 -24.50
C LYS A 392 28.19 23.83 -23.04
N LYS A 393 28.76 24.99 -22.66
CA LYS A 393 28.48 25.62 -21.38
C LYS A 393 26.98 25.93 -21.26
N LYS A 394 26.37 25.64 -20.11
CA LYS A 394 24.98 25.92 -19.81
C LYS A 394 24.83 26.84 -18.63
N SER A 395 23.82 27.68 -18.66
CA SER A 395 23.46 28.59 -17.57
C SER A 395 22.00 28.38 -17.19
N PHE A 396 21.72 28.40 -15.91
CA PHE A 396 20.42 28.13 -15.32
C PHE A 396 19.98 29.24 -14.39
N SER A 397 18.71 29.53 -14.36
CA SER A 397 18.05 30.26 -13.27
C SER A 397 17.30 29.28 -12.39
N THR A 398 17.17 29.59 -11.11
CA THR A 398 16.43 28.76 -10.16
C THR A 398 15.38 29.61 -9.43
N ARG A 399 14.27 28.97 -9.07
CA ARG A 399 13.25 29.54 -8.19
C ARG A 399 12.72 28.46 -7.24
N VAL A 400 12.17 28.87 -6.13
CA VAL A 400 11.54 27.99 -5.14
C VAL A 400 10.07 28.38 -5.01
N GLU A 401 9.21 27.38 -4.92
CA GLU A 401 7.78 27.52 -4.68
C GLU A 401 7.39 26.66 -3.48
N LEU A 402 6.78 27.28 -2.48
CA LEU A 402 6.12 26.57 -1.38
C LEU A 402 4.66 26.33 -1.77
N LEU A 403 4.20 25.08 -1.64
CA LEU A 403 2.85 24.70 -2.08
C LEU A 403 1.79 24.93 -0.99
N ASP A 404 2.21 25.02 0.27
CA ASP A 404 1.32 25.21 1.41
C ASP A 404 1.17 26.70 1.76
N ALA A 405 -0.02 27.23 1.58
CA ALA A 405 -0.31 28.68 1.66
C ALA A 405 0.07 29.35 3.01
N ASN A 406 0.11 28.60 4.11
CA ASN A 406 0.40 29.11 5.44
C ASN A 406 1.92 29.21 5.76
N THR A 407 2.79 28.87 4.81
CA THR A 407 4.24 28.77 5.02
C THR A 407 5.00 30.07 4.70
N ASN A 408 4.45 30.98 3.90
CA ASN A 408 5.14 32.11 3.28
C ASN A 408 5.86 33.05 4.25
N THR A 409 5.41 33.17 5.51
CA THR A 409 6.06 34.00 6.51
C THR A 409 6.99 33.25 7.46
N LYS A 410 6.82 31.92 7.56
CA LYS A 410 7.50 31.06 8.53
C LYS A 410 8.56 30.15 7.91
N VAL A 411 8.61 30.07 6.57
CA VAL A 411 9.59 29.27 5.84
C VAL A 411 10.36 30.16 4.87
N LYS A 412 11.69 30.11 4.93
CA LYS A 412 12.57 30.68 3.91
C LYS A 412 13.32 29.54 3.25
N ALA A 413 13.14 29.41 1.95
CA ALA A 413 13.87 28.45 1.14
C ALA A 413 14.79 29.20 0.17
N SER A 414 16.02 28.74 0.03
CA SER A 414 17.01 29.39 -0.81
C SER A 414 17.88 28.38 -1.57
N VAL A 415 18.04 28.66 -2.86
CA VAL A 415 19.00 28.04 -3.78
C VAL A 415 19.75 29.16 -4.50
N PRO A 416 20.97 28.96 -5.00
CA PRO A 416 21.64 29.97 -5.82
C PRO A 416 20.77 30.35 -7.01
N SER A 417 20.46 31.63 -7.20
CA SER A 417 19.53 32.12 -8.22
C SER A 417 20.05 31.95 -9.66
N SER A 418 21.35 31.79 -9.85
CA SER A 418 22.01 31.55 -11.12
C SER A 418 23.12 30.52 -10.98
N ILE A 419 23.19 29.58 -11.90
CA ILE A 419 24.19 28.51 -11.92
C ILE A 419 24.72 28.37 -13.34
N SER A 420 26.04 28.36 -13.50
CA SER A 420 26.70 28.07 -14.79
C SER A 420 27.55 26.82 -14.66
N ILE A 421 27.46 25.94 -15.67
CA ILE A 421 28.13 24.63 -15.67
C ILE A 421 28.89 24.48 -16.99
N GLN A 422 30.16 24.12 -16.90
CA GLN A 422 31.01 23.83 -18.07
C GLN A 422 30.53 22.58 -18.83
N PRO A 423 30.95 22.38 -20.08
CA PRO A 423 30.67 21.18 -20.83
C PRO A 423 31.10 19.91 -20.07
N ASN A 424 30.29 18.84 -20.16
CA ASN A 424 30.60 17.53 -19.56
C ASN A 424 31.05 17.59 -18.11
N SER A 425 30.43 18.48 -17.31
CA SER A 425 30.81 18.67 -15.91
C SER A 425 29.59 18.77 -14.99
N SER A 426 29.85 18.70 -13.71
CA SER A 426 28.82 18.84 -12.67
C SER A 426 29.19 19.89 -11.64
N THR A 427 28.20 20.43 -10.96
CA THR A 427 28.38 21.33 -9.83
C THR A 427 27.36 21.01 -8.74
N GLU A 428 27.85 20.96 -7.53
CA GLU A 428 27.02 20.80 -6.33
C GLU A 428 26.65 22.17 -5.75
N LYS A 429 25.40 22.33 -5.36
CA LYS A 429 24.88 23.56 -4.79
C LYS A 429 24.04 23.29 -3.55
N PRO A 430 24.16 24.11 -2.50
CA PRO A 430 23.35 23.97 -1.31
C PRO A 430 21.91 24.42 -1.60
N PHE A 431 20.95 23.59 -1.21
CA PHE A 431 19.55 23.95 -1.02
C PHE A 431 19.27 24.04 0.47
N THR A 432 18.94 25.23 0.93
CA THR A 432 18.74 25.53 2.36
C THR A 432 17.31 25.95 2.61
N ILE A 433 16.70 25.38 3.64
CA ILE A 433 15.45 25.89 4.23
C ILE A 433 15.70 26.37 5.65
N THR A 434 15.02 27.44 6.04
CA THR A 434 14.93 27.89 7.42
C THR A 434 13.46 27.91 7.80
N VAL A 435 13.11 27.08 8.75
CA VAL A 435 11.72 26.82 9.17
C VAL A 435 11.52 27.32 10.58
N ASP A 436 10.48 28.11 10.81
CA ASP A 436 9.99 28.42 12.15
C ASP A 436 9.14 27.21 12.62
N SER A 437 9.65 26.45 13.57
CA SER A 437 9.01 25.21 14.06
C SER A 437 7.74 25.42 14.87
N SER A 438 7.27 26.68 15.00
CA SER A 438 5.92 27.02 15.47
C SER A 438 4.84 26.88 14.39
N LEU A 439 5.20 26.42 13.19
CA LEU A 439 4.21 25.98 12.19
C LEU A 439 3.33 24.87 12.77
N PRO A 440 2.08 24.75 12.34
CA PRO A 440 1.23 23.60 12.68
C PRO A 440 1.92 22.26 12.37
N GLN A 441 1.58 21.24 13.14
CA GLN A 441 2.04 19.88 12.85
C GLN A 441 1.50 19.42 11.48
N GLY A 442 2.37 18.81 10.65
CA GLY A 442 1.99 18.39 9.31
C GLY A 442 3.19 18.14 8.39
N VAL A 443 2.89 17.69 7.19
CA VAL A 443 3.84 17.52 6.09
C VAL A 443 3.74 18.73 5.18
N TYR A 444 4.88 19.36 4.89
CA TYR A 444 4.99 20.55 4.05
C TYR A 444 5.77 20.24 2.79
N THR A 445 5.32 20.76 1.67
CA THR A 445 5.88 20.46 0.37
C THR A 445 6.16 21.71 -0.45
N GLY A 446 7.06 21.56 -1.41
CA GLY A 446 7.39 22.61 -2.35
C GLY A 446 8.12 22.06 -3.57
N ASN A 447 8.47 22.95 -4.47
CA ASN A 447 9.26 22.65 -5.65
C ASN A 447 10.43 23.61 -5.82
N VAL A 448 11.58 23.09 -6.18
CA VAL A 448 12.65 23.85 -6.79
C VAL A 448 12.53 23.69 -8.31
N TYR A 449 12.53 24.80 -9.01
CA TYR A 449 12.54 24.81 -10.48
C TYR A 449 13.92 25.26 -10.97
N VAL A 450 14.45 24.50 -11.92
CA VAL A 450 15.73 24.78 -12.58
C VAL A 450 15.44 24.96 -14.06
N LYS A 451 15.69 26.18 -14.56
CA LYS A 451 15.40 26.56 -15.95
C LYS A 451 16.69 26.89 -16.68
N GLU A 452 16.97 26.16 -17.74
CA GLU A 452 18.07 26.48 -18.64
C GLU A 452 17.78 27.79 -19.39
N GLN A 453 18.76 28.64 -19.55
CA GLN A 453 18.63 29.90 -20.28
C GLN A 453 18.23 29.62 -21.74
N GLY A 454 17.10 30.19 -22.17
CA GLY A 454 16.54 29.98 -23.50
C GLY A 454 15.61 28.75 -23.62
N ALA A 455 15.53 27.89 -22.62
CA ALA A 455 14.58 26.78 -22.62
C ALA A 455 13.15 27.24 -22.32
N LYS A 456 12.17 26.57 -22.91
CA LYS A 456 10.75 26.80 -22.60
C LYS A 456 10.33 26.11 -21.33
N GLU A 457 10.89 24.95 -21.04
CA GLU A 457 10.52 24.09 -19.91
C GLU A 457 11.49 24.25 -18.75
N GLU A 458 11.02 23.88 -17.55
CA GLU A 458 11.79 23.89 -16.30
C GLU A 458 11.88 22.45 -15.77
N ILE A 459 13.01 22.08 -15.19
CA ILE A 459 13.15 20.86 -14.39
C ILE A 459 12.54 21.13 -13.02
N ARG A 460 11.62 20.30 -12.57
CA ARG A 460 10.95 20.38 -11.29
C ARG A 460 11.56 19.37 -10.31
N ILE A 461 12.04 19.82 -9.18
CA ILE A 461 12.58 19.01 -8.10
C ILE A 461 11.68 19.19 -6.87
N PRO A 462 10.83 18.24 -6.56
CA PRO A 462 10.00 18.29 -5.35
C PRO A 462 10.84 18.27 -4.08
N PHE A 463 10.40 18.96 -3.05
CA PHE A 463 10.97 18.83 -1.71
C PHE A 463 9.93 18.77 -0.62
N THR A 464 10.32 18.24 0.53
CA THR A 464 9.46 18.10 1.71
C THR A 464 10.23 18.35 3.01
N PHE A 465 9.50 18.79 4.03
CA PHE A 465 9.88 18.71 5.44
C PHE A 465 8.63 18.46 6.29
N SER A 466 8.80 17.94 7.49
CA SER A 466 7.67 17.59 8.37
C SER A 466 7.85 18.24 9.73
N ILE A 467 6.81 18.84 10.29
CA ILE A 467 6.72 19.27 11.68
C ILE A 467 5.90 18.23 12.43
N ASP A 468 6.56 17.21 12.94
CA ASP A 468 6.01 16.09 13.73
C ASP A 468 4.49 15.83 13.48
N PRO A 469 4.12 15.31 12.30
CA PRO A 469 2.72 15.13 11.93
C PRO A 469 1.98 14.23 12.95
N LYS A 470 0.68 14.44 13.11
CA LYS A 470 -0.13 13.65 14.06
C LYS A 470 -0.48 12.27 13.50
N ASP A 471 -0.54 12.14 12.20
CA ASP A 471 -1.12 11.03 11.45
C ASP A 471 -0.12 9.94 11.03
N TYR A 472 1.19 10.10 11.30
CA TYR A 472 2.13 9.02 11.05
C TYR A 472 2.18 8.02 12.21
N LYS A 473 2.49 6.78 11.90
CA LYS A 473 2.69 5.73 12.90
C LYS A 473 4.03 5.93 13.61
N ARG A 474 4.04 6.05 14.93
CA ARG A 474 5.26 6.13 15.75
C ARG A 474 5.84 4.75 16.04
N ILE A 475 4.95 3.76 16.09
CA ILE A 475 5.26 2.33 16.21
C ILE A 475 4.56 1.57 15.11
N ASP A 476 5.25 0.62 14.51
CA ASP A 476 4.72 -0.28 13.48
C ASP A 476 5.31 -1.69 13.65
N GLY A 477 4.77 -2.69 12.94
CA GLY A 477 5.28 -4.04 12.90
C GLY A 477 5.31 -4.73 14.26
N LEU A 478 4.29 -4.53 15.11
CA LEU A 478 4.16 -5.30 16.33
C LEU A 478 3.89 -6.77 15.99
N GLU A 479 4.83 -7.61 16.30
CA GLU A 479 4.80 -9.04 16.04
C GLU A 479 5.11 -9.83 17.31
N ILE A 480 4.37 -10.89 17.53
CA ILE A 480 4.62 -11.87 18.59
C ILE A 480 4.95 -13.19 17.90
N ILE A 481 6.16 -13.70 18.11
CA ILE A 481 6.70 -14.81 17.30
C ILE A 481 5.91 -16.09 17.52
N ASN A 482 5.60 -16.41 18.77
CA ASN A 482 4.79 -17.60 19.08
C ASN A 482 3.38 -17.16 19.47
N SER A 483 2.37 -17.66 18.78
CA SER A 483 0.97 -17.38 19.14
C SER A 483 0.55 -17.94 20.50
N THR A 484 1.30 -18.93 20.98
CA THR A 484 1.15 -19.56 22.32
C THR A 484 2.52 -19.74 22.96
N PHE A 485 2.61 -19.67 24.27
CA PHE A 485 3.84 -19.98 25.01
C PHE A 485 3.55 -20.36 26.47
N SER A 486 4.49 -21.08 27.11
CA SER A 486 4.37 -21.64 28.45
C SER A 486 5.55 -21.30 29.35
N PRO A 487 5.53 -20.19 30.06
CA PRO A 487 6.61 -19.86 31.01
C PRO A 487 6.48 -20.69 32.31
N ASN A 488 6.66 -22.02 32.24
CA ASN A 488 6.56 -22.97 33.32
C ASN A 488 7.93 -23.45 33.85
N GLY A 489 9.04 -23.11 33.18
CA GLY A 489 10.41 -23.42 33.57
C GLY A 489 10.94 -24.77 33.07
N ASP A 490 10.28 -25.39 32.10
CA ASP A 490 10.68 -26.68 31.51
C ASP A 490 11.60 -26.55 30.29
N HIS A 491 11.95 -25.32 29.90
CA HIS A 491 12.75 -24.94 28.72
C HIS A 491 12.07 -25.15 27.39
N VAL A 492 10.74 -25.32 27.37
CA VAL A 492 9.93 -25.41 26.15
C VAL A 492 9.00 -24.19 26.06
N LEU A 493 9.25 -23.27 25.15
CA LEU A 493 8.47 -22.04 24.97
C LEU A 493 8.29 -21.20 26.25
N ASP A 494 9.28 -21.21 27.15
CA ASP A 494 9.27 -20.43 28.40
C ASP A 494 9.26 -18.92 28.19
N ASP A 495 9.73 -18.48 27.02
CA ASP A 495 9.79 -17.08 26.63
C ASP A 495 9.16 -16.89 25.27
N ASN A 496 8.60 -15.72 25.08
CA ASN A 496 8.14 -15.26 23.76
C ASN A 496 8.91 -14.02 23.32
N LEU A 497 9.21 -13.92 22.04
CA LEU A 497 9.85 -12.74 21.46
C LEU A 497 8.77 -11.83 20.88
N ILE A 498 8.69 -10.61 21.39
CA ILE A 498 7.83 -9.55 20.90
C ILE A 498 8.72 -8.55 20.17
N ASN A 499 8.47 -8.37 18.87
CA ASN A 499 9.17 -7.42 18.05
C ASN A 499 8.27 -6.22 17.74
N TYR A 500 8.85 -5.03 17.69
CA TYR A 500 8.20 -3.84 17.17
C TYR A 500 9.22 -2.90 16.54
N TYR A 501 8.75 -2.01 15.68
CA TYR A 501 9.60 -1.01 15.02
C TYR A 501 9.19 0.40 15.45
N LEU A 502 10.16 1.20 15.90
CA LEU A 502 9.96 2.62 16.15
C LEU A 502 10.33 3.43 14.89
N VAL A 503 9.37 4.12 14.34
CA VAL A 503 9.51 4.88 13.08
C VAL A 503 10.26 6.20 13.30
N ALA A 504 10.14 6.77 14.49
CA ALA A 504 10.77 8.04 14.90
C ALA A 504 11.22 7.95 16.36
N PRO A 505 12.04 8.91 16.85
CA PRO A 505 12.29 9.04 18.29
C PRO A 505 10.98 9.22 19.05
N VAL A 506 10.81 8.51 20.15
CA VAL A 506 9.64 8.59 21.02
C VAL A 506 10.04 8.88 22.46
N ASP A 507 9.20 9.62 23.18
CA ASP A 507 9.45 9.96 24.58
C ASP A 507 9.12 8.77 25.48
N ASP A 508 8.08 7.97 25.14
CA ASP A 508 7.66 6.80 25.90
C ASP A 508 7.13 5.68 24.97
N VAL A 509 7.48 4.44 25.31
CA VAL A 509 6.92 3.21 24.74
C VAL A 509 6.49 2.32 25.88
N THR A 510 5.25 1.84 25.84
CA THR A 510 4.72 0.86 26.78
C THR A 510 4.03 -0.28 26.04
N LEU A 511 4.27 -1.51 26.51
CA LEU A 511 3.51 -2.69 26.11
C LEU A 511 2.59 -3.09 27.26
N HIS A 512 1.30 -3.10 26.98
CA HIS A 512 0.25 -3.43 27.94
C HIS A 512 -0.27 -4.84 27.68
N ALA A 513 -0.42 -5.65 28.71
CA ALA A 513 -1.15 -6.91 28.65
C ALA A 513 -2.62 -6.68 29.01
N ASN A 514 -3.51 -7.04 28.11
CA ASN A 514 -4.96 -6.97 28.33
C ASN A 514 -5.53 -8.38 28.20
N LEU A 515 -6.09 -8.92 29.27
CA LEU A 515 -6.75 -10.23 29.26
C LEU A 515 -8.06 -10.15 28.48
N VAL A 516 -8.20 -11.03 27.50
CA VAL A 516 -9.39 -11.13 26.65
C VAL A 516 -10.30 -12.23 27.18
N THR A 517 -11.54 -11.87 27.46
CA THR A 517 -12.61 -12.83 27.80
C THR A 517 -13.78 -12.63 26.83
N LYS A 518 -14.76 -13.52 26.83
CA LYS A 518 -15.98 -13.37 26.01
C LYS A 518 -16.72 -12.04 26.23
N GLU A 519 -16.66 -11.54 27.43
CA GLU A 519 -17.47 -10.38 27.84
C GLU A 519 -16.70 -9.06 27.66
N ARG A 520 -15.39 -9.07 27.81
CA ARG A 520 -14.58 -7.85 27.84
C ARG A 520 -13.09 -8.09 27.67
N VAL A 521 -12.38 -7.02 27.33
CA VAL A 521 -10.92 -6.90 27.40
C VAL A 521 -10.58 -6.15 28.68
N THR A 522 -9.73 -6.70 29.52
CA THR A 522 -9.39 -6.15 30.85
C THR A 522 -7.89 -5.92 30.97
N TYR A 523 -7.51 -4.70 31.23
CA TYR A 523 -6.12 -4.31 31.49
C TYR A 523 -5.54 -5.04 32.69
N GLN A 524 -4.38 -5.65 32.54
CA GLN A 524 -3.68 -6.42 33.60
C GLN A 524 -2.39 -5.76 34.08
N GLY A 525 -1.77 -4.92 33.24
CA GLY A 525 -0.54 -4.21 33.61
C GLY A 525 0.41 -3.99 32.47
N ILE A 526 1.54 -3.35 32.75
CA ILE A 526 2.61 -3.09 31.81
C ILE A 526 3.58 -4.28 31.84
N ILE A 527 3.94 -4.81 30.67
CA ILE A 527 4.92 -5.88 30.52
C ILE A 527 6.28 -5.38 30.05
N HIS A 528 6.31 -4.21 29.39
CA HIS A 528 7.54 -3.56 28.95
C HIS A 528 7.37 -2.04 28.91
N GLN A 529 8.43 -1.30 29.28
CA GLN A 529 8.48 0.15 29.14
C GLN A 529 9.90 0.60 28.75
N ALA A 530 9.98 1.54 27.80
CA ALA A 530 11.21 2.22 27.41
C ALA A 530 10.95 3.71 27.25
N LYS A 531 11.87 4.55 27.77
CA LYS A 531 11.81 6.02 27.67
C LYS A 531 12.90 6.54 26.75
N ASN A 532 12.62 7.66 26.05
CA ASN A 532 13.55 8.31 25.13
C ASN A 532 14.13 7.33 24.11
N ALA A 533 13.27 6.46 23.54
CA ALA A 533 13.69 5.40 22.67
C ALA A 533 13.99 5.92 21.25
N THR A 534 15.09 5.40 20.68
CA THR A 534 15.54 5.75 19.33
C THR A 534 14.77 4.93 18.28
N PRO A 535 14.69 5.39 17.01
CA PRO A 535 14.10 4.61 15.93
C PRO A 535 14.78 3.25 15.72
N GLY A 536 14.12 2.38 14.97
CA GLY A 536 14.62 1.07 14.57
C GLY A 536 13.93 -0.11 15.27
N TYR A 537 14.39 -1.30 14.94
CA TYR A 537 13.87 -2.59 15.43
C TYR A 537 14.13 -2.74 16.92
N LYS A 538 13.12 -3.21 17.69
CA LYS A 538 13.15 -3.36 19.14
C LYS A 538 12.65 -4.77 19.51
N PRO A 539 13.56 -5.73 19.71
CA PRO A 539 13.19 -7.04 20.26
C PRO A 539 12.99 -6.95 21.77
N PHE A 540 11.94 -7.54 22.27
CA PHE A 540 11.67 -7.70 23.69
C PHE A 540 11.34 -9.16 24.01
N LYS A 541 12.13 -9.77 24.88
CA LYS A 541 11.93 -11.14 25.35
C LYS A 541 11.01 -11.12 26.57
N TRP A 542 9.85 -11.76 26.47
CA TRP A 542 8.81 -11.76 27.49
C TRP A 542 8.56 -13.15 28.05
N ASN A 543 8.57 -13.27 29.38
CA ASN A 543 8.41 -14.50 30.16
C ASN A 543 7.05 -14.58 30.87
N GLY A 544 6.02 -13.90 30.40
CA GLY A 544 4.68 -13.93 31.02
C GLY A 544 4.52 -13.13 32.31
N THR A 545 5.48 -12.22 32.62
CA THR A 545 5.39 -11.36 33.82
C THR A 545 5.17 -9.91 33.46
N LYS A 546 4.67 -9.12 34.40
CA LYS A 546 4.66 -7.66 34.38
C LYS A 546 6.04 -7.08 34.65
N THR A 547 6.22 -5.77 34.44
CA THR A 547 7.47 -5.05 34.76
C THR A 547 7.86 -5.10 36.25
N ASP A 548 6.91 -5.33 37.14
CA ASP A 548 7.17 -5.52 38.60
C ASP A 548 7.50 -6.97 38.98
N GLY A 549 7.60 -7.88 37.99
CA GLY A 549 7.87 -9.31 38.22
C GLY A 549 6.63 -10.14 38.53
N THR A 550 5.47 -9.55 38.66
CA THR A 550 4.21 -10.29 38.95
C THR A 550 3.82 -11.16 37.75
N PRO A 551 3.64 -12.48 37.89
CA PRO A 551 3.19 -13.35 36.82
C PRO A 551 1.73 -13.03 36.43
N LEU A 552 1.44 -13.08 35.14
CA LEU A 552 0.08 -13.02 34.61
C LEU A 552 -0.58 -14.39 34.66
N ALA A 553 -1.91 -14.43 34.78
CA ALA A 553 -2.69 -15.67 34.73
C ALA A 553 -2.68 -16.28 33.32
N ASP A 554 -2.96 -17.59 33.23
CA ASP A 554 -3.12 -18.23 31.94
C ASP A 554 -4.38 -17.69 31.21
N GLY A 555 -4.33 -17.58 29.87
CA GLY A 555 -5.41 -17.05 29.05
C GLY A 555 -4.94 -16.34 27.80
N LEU A 556 -5.92 -15.85 27.01
CA LEU A 556 -5.66 -15.05 25.82
C LEU A 556 -5.39 -13.59 26.20
N TYR A 557 -4.30 -13.06 25.71
CA TYR A 557 -3.92 -11.67 25.88
C TYR A 557 -3.90 -10.92 24.57
N GLN A 558 -4.46 -9.73 24.57
CA GLN A 558 -4.16 -8.68 23.60
C GLN A 558 -3.02 -7.84 24.14
N ILE A 559 -1.88 -7.90 23.50
CA ILE A 559 -0.76 -7.00 23.79
C ILE A 559 -0.97 -5.71 23.04
N GLU A 560 -1.13 -4.60 23.75
CA GLU A 560 -1.22 -3.25 23.18
C GLU A 560 0.10 -2.53 23.35
N ALA A 561 0.80 -2.26 22.24
CA ALA A 561 1.99 -1.44 22.22
C ALA A 561 1.59 0.02 21.95
N VAL A 562 2.01 0.92 22.81
CA VAL A 562 1.72 2.36 22.75
C VAL A 562 3.03 3.11 22.67
N ALA A 563 3.23 3.91 21.63
CA ALA A 563 4.39 4.78 21.49
C ALA A 563 3.95 6.24 21.36
N SER A 564 4.54 7.13 22.13
CA SER A 564 4.16 8.54 22.20
C SER A 564 5.36 9.50 22.18
N ASN A 565 5.13 10.68 21.62
CA ASN A 565 6.02 11.83 21.68
C ASN A 565 5.19 13.13 21.69
N SER A 566 5.85 14.29 21.60
CA SER A 566 5.18 15.61 21.58
C SER A 566 4.17 15.77 20.44
N GLY A 567 4.27 14.99 19.37
CA GLY A 567 3.38 15.02 18.21
C GLY A 567 2.11 14.19 18.35
N GLY A 568 2.08 13.23 19.28
CA GLY A 568 0.92 12.36 19.49
C GLY A 568 1.27 10.94 19.94
N GLU A 569 0.30 10.07 19.83
CA GLU A 569 0.36 8.67 20.26
C GLU A 569 -0.03 7.74 19.10
N THR A 570 0.59 6.58 19.04
CA THR A 570 0.21 5.49 18.13
C THR A 570 0.11 4.18 18.89
N LYS A 571 -0.91 3.39 18.59
CA LYS A 571 -1.17 2.08 19.19
C LYS A 571 -1.15 0.99 18.14
N GLN A 572 -0.62 -0.17 18.53
CA GLN A 572 -0.76 -1.41 17.79
C GLN A 572 -1.13 -2.55 18.74
N THR A 573 -1.79 -3.56 18.23
CA THR A 573 -2.21 -4.72 19.03
C THR A 573 -1.85 -6.02 18.34
N ALA A 574 -1.45 -7.00 19.14
CA ALA A 574 -1.24 -8.38 18.71
C ALA A 574 -1.78 -9.33 19.79
N ALA A 575 -2.13 -10.55 19.41
CA ALA A 575 -2.70 -11.53 20.33
C ALA A 575 -1.70 -12.63 20.66
N VAL A 576 -1.73 -13.13 21.91
CA VAL A 576 -0.93 -14.26 22.37
C VAL A 576 -1.67 -15.03 23.45
N PHE A 577 -1.55 -16.32 23.41
CA PHE A 577 -2.10 -17.20 24.44
C PHE A 577 -0.98 -17.63 25.41
N LEU A 578 -1.19 -17.42 26.69
CA LEU A 578 -0.29 -17.84 27.78
C LEU A 578 -0.90 -19.04 28.46
N ASP A 579 -0.19 -20.17 28.52
CA ASP A 579 -0.67 -21.42 29.09
C ASP A 579 0.46 -22.21 29.71
N ARG A 580 0.43 -22.39 31.04
CA ARG A 580 1.41 -23.16 31.79
C ARG A 580 0.92 -24.54 32.17
N THR A 581 -0.31 -24.87 31.77
CA THR A 581 -1.02 -26.04 32.29
C THR A 581 -1.06 -27.13 31.23
N ALA A 582 -0.50 -28.27 31.52
CA ALA A 582 -0.58 -29.44 30.66
C ALA A 582 -2.02 -29.94 30.49
N PRO A 583 -2.42 -30.46 29.33
CA PRO A 583 -3.74 -31.02 29.08
C PRO A 583 -4.06 -32.14 30.09
N LYS A 584 -5.27 -32.16 30.63
CA LYS A 584 -5.73 -33.28 31.52
C LYS A 584 -6.48 -34.30 30.69
N LEU A 585 -6.06 -35.55 30.79
CA LEU A 585 -6.64 -36.66 30.07
C LEU A 585 -7.54 -37.48 30.97
N THR A 586 -8.72 -37.84 30.48
CA THR A 586 -9.59 -38.91 31.04
C THR A 586 -9.77 -39.98 29.98
N TYR A 587 -10.05 -41.24 30.42
CA TYR A 587 -10.23 -42.32 29.47
C TYR A 587 -11.21 -43.37 29.97
N GLU A 588 -11.79 -44.10 29.02
CA GLU A 588 -12.56 -45.31 29.20
C GLU A 588 -12.06 -46.33 28.18
N VAL A 589 -12.06 -47.60 28.55
CA VAL A 589 -11.58 -48.69 27.71
C VAL A 589 -12.76 -49.58 27.30
N ASP A 590 -13.02 -49.69 26.02
CA ASP A 590 -13.96 -50.64 25.43
C ASP A 590 -13.16 -51.89 24.98
N GLN A 591 -13.10 -52.90 25.87
CA GLN A 591 -12.33 -54.12 25.66
C GLN A 591 -12.90 -54.99 24.49
N GLU A 592 -14.21 -54.90 24.21
CA GLU A 592 -14.86 -55.70 23.16
C GLU A 592 -14.53 -55.16 21.80
N ASN A 593 -14.55 -53.84 21.66
CA ASN A 593 -14.32 -53.15 20.37
C ASN A 593 -12.86 -52.71 20.19
N LEU A 594 -11.98 -52.96 21.16
CA LEU A 594 -10.57 -52.53 21.18
C LEU A 594 -10.42 -51.03 20.94
N VAL A 595 -11.13 -50.24 21.74
CA VAL A 595 -11.15 -48.77 21.61
C VAL A 595 -10.83 -48.14 22.97
N ILE A 596 -9.99 -47.12 22.97
CA ILE A 596 -9.81 -46.21 24.07
C ILE A 596 -10.49 -44.87 23.70
N ARG A 597 -11.48 -44.47 24.53
CA ARG A 597 -12.18 -43.19 24.38
C ARG A 597 -11.88 -42.30 25.56
N GLY A 598 -11.81 -40.99 25.33
CA GLY A 598 -11.56 -40.10 26.42
C GLY A 598 -11.85 -38.63 26.12
N LYS A 599 -11.58 -37.82 27.13
CA LYS A 599 -11.67 -36.36 27.00
C LYS A 599 -10.35 -35.71 27.34
N VAL A 600 -10.13 -34.55 26.72
CA VAL A 600 -9.01 -33.66 26.99
C VAL A 600 -9.56 -32.36 27.57
N ASP A 601 -9.13 -32.02 28.78
CA ASP A 601 -9.44 -30.76 29.44
C ASP A 601 -8.21 -29.84 29.31
N ASP A 602 -8.36 -28.76 28.58
CA ASP A 602 -7.28 -27.84 28.19
C ASP A 602 -7.82 -26.44 28.01
N ILE A 603 -7.12 -25.42 28.52
CA ILE A 603 -7.61 -24.03 28.49
C ILE A 603 -7.76 -23.46 27.07
N LEU A 604 -6.92 -23.86 26.13
CA LEU A 604 -7.02 -23.46 24.75
C LEU A 604 -8.22 -24.11 24.05
N LEU A 605 -8.49 -25.40 24.31
CA LEU A 605 -9.68 -26.10 23.84
C LEU A 605 -10.95 -25.51 24.45
N ASP A 606 -10.92 -25.09 25.73
CA ASP A 606 -12.02 -24.38 26.37
C ASP A 606 -12.34 -23.08 25.64
N TRP A 607 -11.31 -22.32 25.40
CA TRP A 607 -11.42 -21.04 24.68
C TRP A 607 -11.98 -21.22 23.26
N MET A 608 -11.49 -22.21 22.51
CA MET A 608 -11.98 -22.52 21.17
C MET A 608 -13.46 -22.97 21.18
N SER A 609 -13.79 -23.95 22.00
CA SER A 609 -15.15 -24.49 22.06
C SER A 609 -16.17 -23.46 22.51
N GLU A 610 -15.77 -22.53 23.32
CA GLU A 610 -16.62 -21.49 23.91
C GLU A 610 -16.74 -20.23 23.08
N SER A 611 -15.67 -19.76 22.43
CA SER A 611 -15.64 -18.48 21.69
C SER A 611 -15.89 -18.64 20.19
N GLY A 612 -15.77 -19.86 19.65
CA GLY A 612 -15.75 -20.09 18.21
C GLY A 612 -14.45 -19.64 17.53
N TRP A 613 -13.48 -19.18 18.30
CA TRP A 613 -12.19 -18.75 17.75
C TRP A 613 -11.35 -19.98 17.38
N ILE A 614 -10.74 -19.96 16.21
CA ILE A 614 -9.88 -21.06 15.74
C ILE A 614 -8.43 -20.65 16.04
N ALA A 615 -7.77 -21.43 16.91
CA ALA A 615 -6.34 -21.24 17.18
C ALA A 615 -5.52 -21.47 15.90
N PRO A 616 -4.48 -20.66 15.67
CA PRO A 616 -3.51 -20.96 14.61
C PRO A 616 -2.81 -22.30 14.93
N GLY A 617 -3.04 -23.31 14.09
CA GLY A 617 -2.44 -24.63 14.25
C GLY A 617 -3.31 -25.66 15.00
N ILE A 618 -2.67 -26.75 15.43
CA ILE A 618 -3.32 -27.85 16.16
C ILE A 618 -3.31 -27.50 17.66
N PRO A 619 -4.47 -27.30 18.30
CA PRO A 619 -4.52 -26.83 19.70
C PRO A 619 -3.92 -27.85 20.70
N VAL A 620 -4.20 -29.14 20.51
CA VAL A 620 -3.61 -30.23 21.24
C VAL A 620 -3.31 -31.37 20.28
N ARG A 621 -2.06 -31.81 20.24
CA ARG A 621 -1.63 -32.99 19.50
C ARG A 621 -1.67 -34.20 20.41
N MET A 622 -2.30 -35.29 19.96
CA MET A 622 -2.34 -36.55 20.67
C MET A 622 -1.62 -37.64 19.89
N GLN A 623 -0.74 -38.35 20.59
CA GLN A 623 0.03 -39.47 20.04
C GLN A 623 -0.06 -40.67 21.00
N TYR A 624 0.08 -41.88 20.47
CA TYR A 624 0.13 -43.07 21.26
C TYR A 624 1.16 -44.07 20.76
N GLU A 625 1.64 -44.89 21.68
CA GLU A 625 2.59 -45.97 21.44
C GLU A 625 2.08 -47.26 22.07
N ILE A 626 2.31 -48.40 21.42
CA ILE A 626 1.86 -49.73 21.88
C ILE A 626 3.05 -50.53 22.37
N ASN A 627 2.97 -51.00 23.60
CA ASN A 627 3.95 -51.92 24.24
C ASN A 627 5.41 -51.42 24.19
N GLY A 628 5.66 -50.12 24.13
CA GLY A 628 7.00 -49.56 24.10
C GLY A 628 7.78 -49.92 22.84
N ASN A 629 7.10 -50.03 21.68
CA ASN A 629 7.70 -50.42 20.42
C ASN A 629 8.49 -49.31 19.73
N GLY A 630 8.50 -48.09 20.28
CA GLY A 630 9.17 -46.92 19.70
C GLY A 630 8.47 -46.28 18.51
N VAL A 631 7.29 -46.76 18.14
CA VAL A 631 6.49 -46.23 17.02
C VAL A 631 5.30 -45.44 17.58
N TRP A 632 5.26 -44.15 17.25
CA TRP A 632 4.21 -43.25 17.71
C TRP A 632 3.21 -43.00 16.59
N ASP A 633 1.94 -43.33 16.86
CA ASP A 633 0.81 -43.06 15.98
C ASP A 633 0.04 -41.83 16.48
N GLN A 634 -0.75 -41.20 15.59
CA GLN A 634 -1.60 -40.08 15.99
C GLN A 634 -3.00 -40.53 16.34
N ALA A 635 -3.52 -40.01 17.47
CA ALA A 635 -4.92 -40.15 17.83
C ALA A 635 -5.72 -38.96 17.33
N PHE A 636 -6.95 -39.22 16.86
CA PHE A 636 -7.86 -38.16 16.42
C PHE A 636 -8.48 -37.48 17.65
N LEU A 637 -8.29 -36.17 17.76
CA LEU A 637 -8.94 -35.29 18.70
C LEU A 637 -10.02 -34.47 18.02
N ASN A 638 -11.25 -34.53 18.51
CA ASN A 638 -12.30 -33.58 18.19
C ASN A 638 -12.18 -32.35 19.12
N PRO A 639 -11.67 -31.22 18.64
CA PRO A 639 -11.41 -30.06 19.52
C PRO A 639 -12.69 -29.39 20.02
N TRP A 640 -13.82 -29.57 19.33
CA TRP A 640 -15.10 -28.98 19.72
C TRP A 640 -15.80 -29.76 20.81
N GLU A 641 -15.69 -31.09 20.77
CA GLU A 641 -16.25 -31.99 21.79
C GLU A 641 -15.24 -32.30 22.89
N LYS A 642 -13.96 -31.87 22.71
CA LYS A 642 -12.82 -32.14 23.57
C LYS A 642 -12.67 -33.65 23.83
N SER A 643 -12.93 -34.47 22.82
CA SER A 643 -12.93 -35.93 22.93
C SER A 643 -11.95 -36.55 21.95
N TYR A 644 -11.42 -37.69 22.31
CA TYR A 644 -10.57 -38.49 21.45
C TYR A 644 -10.97 -39.94 21.47
N ASP A 645 -10.78 -40.61 20.32
CA ASP A 645 -10.95 -42.06 20.14
C ASP A 645 -9.67 -42.65 19.52
N ILE A 646 -9.18 -43.75 20.12
CA ILE A 646 -8.08 -44.55 19.57
C ILE A 646 -8.61 -45.94 19.31
N TYR A 647 -8.69 -46.29 18.00
CA TYR A 647 -9.14 -47.59 17.52
C TYR A 647 -7.93 -48.45 17.23
N PHE A 648 -7.93 -49.68 17.71
CA PHE A 648 -6.85 -50.64 17.47
C PHE A 648 -7.31 -51.77 16.57
N ASP A 649 -6.54 -52.06 15.52
CA ASP A 649 -6.67 -53.31 14.79
C ASP A 649 -6.08 -54.45 15.61
N ARG A 650 -6.70 -55.61 15.61
CA ARG A 650 -6.25 -56.78 16.32
C ARG A 650 -4.84 -57.22 15.94
N THR A 651 -4.42 -56.91 14.72
CA THR A 651 -3.05 -57.18 14.21
C THR A 651 -1.98 -56.28 14.82
N GLN A 652 -2.35 -55.19 15.43
CA GLN A 652 -1.42 -54.26 16.15
C GLN A 652 -1.17 -54.70 17.59
N LEU A 653 -1.97 -55.58 18.12
CA LEU A 653 -1.97 -55.98 19.51
C LEU A 653 -1.51 -57.44 19.68
N GLN A 654 -0.91 -57.76 20.81
CA GLN A 654 -0.58 -59.13 21.19
C GLN A 654 -1.71 -59.74 22.05
N GLU A 655 -1.84 -61.09 22.06
CA GLU A 655 -2.75 -61.75 22.96
C GLU A 655 -2.40 -61.46 24.43
N GLY A 656 -3.42 -61.21 25.26
CA GLY A 656 -3.29 -60.83 26.65
C GLY A 656 -3.14 -59.32 26.83
N LYS A 657 -2.31 -58.92 27.79
CA LYS A 657 -2.19 -57.52 28.20
C LYS A 657 -1.31 -56.70 27.26
N ASN A 658 -1.84 -55.61 26.73
CA ASN A 658 -1.15 -54.59 26.00
C ASN A 658 -1.08 -53.28 26.81
N THR A 659 0.03 -52.59 26.77
CA THR A 659 0.23 -51.30 27.43
C THR A 659 0.24 -50.21 26.35
N ILE A 660 -0.68 -49.27 26.46
CA ILE A 660 -0.80 -48.12 25.53
C ILE A 660 -0.32 -46.90 26.27
N HIS A 661 0.74 -46.27 25.76
CA HIS A 661 1.21 -44.97 26.22
C HIS A 661 0.60 -43.88 25.35
N ILE A 662 -0.11 -42.93 25.95
CA ILE A 662 -0.75 -41.81 25.28
C ILE A 662 -0.07 -40.53 25.76
N VAL A 663 0.32 -39.68 24.81
CA VAL A 663 0.90 -38.36 25.08
C VAL A 663 0.02 -37.30 24.44
N ALA A 664 -0.39 -36.31 25.23
CA ALA A 664 -1.04 -35.12 24.74
C ALA A 664 -0.10 -33.93 24.91
N THR A 665 0.12 -33.16 23.85
CA THR A 665 0.93 -31.94 23.84
C THR A 665 0.09 -30.80 23.36
N ASP A 666 -0.10 -29.73 24.14
CA ASP A 666 -0.80 -28.54 23.73
C ASP A 666 0.05 -27.63 22.79
N ALA A 667 -0.56 -26.58 22.29
CA ALA A 667 0.13 -25.63 21.39
C ALA A 667 1.20 -24.79 22.14
N ALA A 668 1.17 -24.71 23.46
CA ALA A 668 2.18 -24.06 24.27
C ALA A 668 3.35 -24.99 24.63
N GLY A 669 3.29 -26.28 24.27
CA GLY A 669 4.32 -27.27 24.48
C GLY A 669 4.19 -28.06 25.76
N ASN A 670 3.16 -27.81 26.59
CA ASN A 670 2.96 -28.58 27.82
C ASN A 670 2.48 -29.99 27.50
N THR A 671 3.01 -30.99 28.18
CA THR A 671 2.74 -32.39 27.89
C THR A 671 2.13 -33.14 29.06
N SER A 672 1.17 -34.01 28.77
CA SER A 672 0.63 -35.01 29.70
C SER A 672 0.80 -36.40 29.14
N ASN A 673 1.11 -37.33 30.04
CA ASN A 673 1.32 -38.72 29.74
C ASN A 673 0.27 -39.59 30.47
N LEU A 674 -0.29 -40.56 29.75
CA LEU A 674 -1.25 -41.50 30.27
C LEU A 674 -0.86 -42.89 29.82
N THR A 675 -0.94 -43.85 30.76
CA THR A 675 -0.70 -45.26 30.45
C THR A 675 -1.98 -46.05 30.69
N VAL A 676 -2.44 -46.74 29.66
CA VAL A 676 -3.67 -47.51 29.65
C VAL A 676 -3.37 -48.99 29.38
N ASN A 677 -4.04 -49.88 30.06
CA ASN A 677 -3.97 -51.32 29.77
C ASN A 677 -5.17 -51.78 28.98
N LEU A 678 -4.91 -52.44 27.87
CA LEU A 678 -5.90 -53.03 26.97
C LEU A 678 -5.67 -54.56 26.94
N GLU A 679 -6.66 -55.37 27.25
CA GLU A 679 -6.53 -56.80 27.24
C GLU A 679 -7.23 -57.42 26.02
N VAL A 680 -6.49 -58.19 25.25
CA VAL A 680 -6.98 -58.87 24.07
C VAL A 680 -7.22 -60.33 24.41
N LYS A 681 -8.48 -60.80 24.31
CA LYS A 681 -8.89 -62.17 24.56
C LYS A 681 -8.80 -63.02 23.30
#